data_a163d48c67871c281bb024997a71950e
#
_entry.id   a163d48c67871c281bb024997a71950e
#
_cell.length_a   1.000
_cell.length_b   1.000
_cell.length_c   1.000
_cell.angle_alpha   90.00
_cell.angle_beta   90.00
_cell.angle_gamma   90.00
#
_symmetry.space_group_name_H-M   'P 1'
#
loop_
_entity.id
_entity.type
_entity.pdbx_description
1 polymer ?
#
loop_
_entity_poly.entity_id
_entity_poly.type
_entity_poly.pdbx_seq_one_letter_code
_entity_poly.pdbx_strand_id
1 'polypeptide(L)'
;MASDASGWYARLDHVCPDRGEQLSRWLDSWEEAVAHGAPIAATLPNNWPTLPAGLLSEPGAVLEHLLSRYEAVKDGRSPRGAYSTPSKLVHAVLVDELKGTRSKASKSPPATLSLAAMPPGFREYAERLNESVEGDVDEADHEVVEAGERTHSGIPLPFADPAVAGGVVPSRAIRIHALRSEGSTPSEIRDDTLRLLRGMQMVDSSETAVACTRRRLFLTLARLGLVDLDGEGDEAMIGRSEAECILEGSVRCADALRGDWPWDEAPRLLVSRPPWLRIKDRFRGHPEGSEMRKRLSKSLRGAVESDGSPRFEALRGNVNLYRLFLERSMSLVGDSGRLRMIVPDALLREKSSVALRKLMVDGNQWISSWSFPEPQRVFPGASQGVLVIGLTISGRTEMMTSFGPLEAQDLSARVGLDNKAPFLEMERGPWSVWTDMTWAVPRMPRDRYDRNAVLKAIGDLADQPRLGEEGNWLNPTDQPIRVRVGEIDQTNWSGDISDWRPESEGTPFIRGAHFHLEGGEVSIKHPAYDTHLEDGCIERSQALWSGRIEPAGVSRVACQAIVNTQKGRRLRWAVVPPDCVLGNSVNFLQLPEAVLDNLAEEHGSVDEGLLFVAAQLNSEGLDLWSRAWAANNNVNNYEIESLPLPSPYTEGALNYALRQ
;
A
#
# COMPACT_ATOMS: atom_id res chain seq x y z
N MET A 1 0.95 22.19 10.43
CA MET A 1 1.65 22.29 9.14
C MET A 1 0.78 21.90 7.93
N ALA A 2 0.07 20.76 7.92
CA ALA A 2 -0.76 20.39 6.75
C ALA A 2 -1.98 21.32 6.52
N SER A 3 -2.62 21.84 7.56
CA SER A 3 -3.77 22.76 7.45
C SER A 3 -3.37 24.12 6.84
N ASP A 4 -2.16 24.57 7.12
CA ASP A 4 -1.64 25.86 6.65
C ASP A 4 -1.27 25.82 5.16
N ALA A 5 -0.64 24.73 4.71
CA ALA A 5 -0.34 24.49 3.29
C ALA A 5 -1.62 24.39 2.44
N SER A 6 -2.63 23.64 2.91
CA SER A 6 -3.90 23.49 2.20
C SER A 6 -4.63 24.85 2.05
N GLY A 7 -4.60 25.68 3.08
CA GLY A 7 -5.13 27.04 3.02
C GLY A 7 -4.38 27.94 2.02
N TRP A 8 -3.07 27.78 1.90
CA TRP A 8 -2.26 28.51 0.91
C TRP A 8 -2.67 28.20 -0.53
N TYR A 9 -2.78 26.93 -0.88
CA TYR A 9 -3.20 26.51 -2.22
C TYR A 9 -4.62 26.97 -2.58
N ALA A 10 -5.54 27.00 -1.62
CA ALA A 10 -6.88 27.53 -1.84
C ALA A 10 -6.88 29.04 -2.15
N ARG A 11 -6.05 29.82 -1.41
CA ARG A 11 -5.87 31.26 -1.70
C ARG A 11 -5.17 31.48 -3.05
N LEU A 12 -4.20 30.64 -3.41
CA LEU A 12 -3.53 30.70 -4.71
C LEU A 12 -4.52 30.49 -5.87
N ASP A 13 -5.43 29.52 -5.76
CA ASP A 13 -6.48 29.29 -6.76
C ASP A 13 -7.41 30.49 -6.94
N HIS A 14 -7.61 31.28 -5.87
CA HIS A 14 -8.43 32.47 -5.94
C HIS A 14 -7.75 33.63 -6.71
N VAL A 15 -6.44 33.81 -6.52
CA VAL A 15 -5.69 34.91 -7.17
C VAL A 15 -5.08 34.53 -8.51
N CYS A 16 -4.89 33.28 -8.79
CA CYS A 16 -4.39 32.72 -10.05
C CYS A 16 -5.16 31.41 -10.36
N PRO A 17 -6.36 31.50 -10.97
CA PRO A 17 -7.19 30.32 -11.22
C PRO A 17 -6.63 29.38 -12.28
N ASP A 18 -5.80 29.88 -13.19
CA ASP A 18 -5.13 29.05 -14.21
C ASP A 18 -3.96 28.27 -13.60
N ARG A 19 -4.09 26.96 -13.57
CA ARG A 19 -3.09 26.08 -12.96
C ARG A 19 -1.84 25.86 -13.81
N GLY A 20 -1.95 26.02 -15.12
CA GLY A 20 -0.80 26.05 -16.03
C GLY A 20 0.06 27.29 -15.74
N GLU A 21 -0.60 28.43 -15.56
CA GLU A 21 0.06 29.68 -15.17
C GLU A 21 0.68 29.58 -13.76
N GLN A 22 0.03 28.91 -12.79
CA GLN A 22 0.62 28.66 -11.46
C GLN A 22 1.94 27.88 -11.59
N LEU A 23 1.98 26.82 -12.41
CA LEU A 23 3.18 26.02 -12.65
C LEU A 23 4.30 26.84 -13.29
N SER A 24 4.00 27.55 -14.37
CA SER A 24 4.99 28.38 -15.09
C SER A 24 5.59 29.43 -14.16
N ARG A 25 4.76 30.25 -13.53
CA ARG A 25 5.21 31.31 -12.61
C ARG A 25 6.00 30.78 -11.41
N TRP A 26 5.65 29.58 -10.91
CA TRP A 26 6.42 28.93 -9.85
C TRP A 26 7.84 28.57 -10.31
N LEU A 27 7.96 27.99 -11.50
CA LEU A 27 9.25 27.61 -12.07
C LEU A 27 10.11 28.83 -12.38
N ASP A 28 9.52 29.89 -12.93
CA ASP A 28 10.22 31.14 -13.25
C ASP A 28 10.73 31.82 -11.96
N SER A 29 9.89 31.91 -10.92
CA SER A 29 10.28 32.42 -9.60
C SER A 29 11.39 31.59 -8.97
N TRP A 30 11.35 30.28 -9.13
CA TRP A 30 12.39 29.40 -8.62
C TRP A 30 13.72 29.58 -9.36
N GLU A 31 13.70 29.75 -10.68
CA GLU A 31 14.91 30.05 -11.45
C GLU A 31 15.50 31.40 -11.04
N GLU A 32 14.68 32.43 -10.94
CA GLU A 32 15.11 33.77 -10.48
C GLU A 32 15.74 33.69 -9.06
N ALA A 33 15.12 32.93 -8.14
CA ALA A 33 15.68 32.74 -6.81
C ALA A 33 17.04 32.03 -6.83
N VAL A 34 17.24 31.05 -7.71
CA VAL A 34 18.52 30.34 -7.87
C VAL A 34 19.57 31.27 -8.50
N ALA A 35 19.22 32.03 -9.54
CA ALA A 35 20.12 32.95 -10.23
C ALA A 35 20.65 34.05 -9.31
N HIS A 36 19.83 34.58 -8.42
CA HIS A 36 20.20 35.64 -7.48
C HIS A 36 20.67 35.15 -6.10
N GLY A 37 20.73 33.83 -5.87
CA GLY A 37 21.03 33.26 -4.53
C GLY A 37 19.99 33.65 -3.47
N ALA A 38 18.77 34.00 -3.91
CA ALA A 38 17.71 34.54 -3.05
C ALA A 38 16.77 33.44 -2.53
N PRO A 39 16.05 33.67 -1.41
CA PRO A 39 14.92 32.81 -1.04
C PRO A 39 13.80 32.90 -2.07
N ILE A 40 13.17 31.77 -2.43
CA ILE A 40 12.07 31.75 -3.42
C ILE A 40 10.91 32.69 -3.06
N ALA A 41 10.69 32.95 -1.76
CA ALA A 41 9.67 33.88 -1.31
C ALA A 41 9.90 35.32 -1.79
N ALA A 42 11.13 35.70 -2.09
CA ALA A 42 11.49 37.04 -2.59
C ALA A 42 11.21 37.23 -4.08
N THR A 43 11.06 36.15 -4.82
CA THR A 43 10.87 36.16 -6.28
C THR A 43 9.44 35.79 -6.71
N LEU A 44 8.56 35.45 -5.75
CA LEU A 44 7.16 35.15 -6.03
C LEU A 44 6.41 36.42 -6.52
N PRO A 45 5.41 36.25 -7.43
CA PRO A 45 4.57 37.34 -7.86
C PRO A 45 3.93 38.08 -6.69
N ASN A 46 3.90 39.42 -6.72
CA ASN A 46 3.40 40.26 -5.64
C ASN A 46 1.94 39.99 -5.25
N ASN A 47 1.13 39.46 -6.17
CA ASN A 47 -0.28 39.12 -5.95
C ASN A 47 -0.48 37.71 -5.37
N TRP A 48 0.59 36.93 -5.22
CA TRP A 48 0.47 35.59 -4.62
C TRP A 48 0.39 35.65 -3.10
N PRO A 49 -0.32 34.69 -2.46
CA PRO A 49 -0.36 34.64 -1.00
C PRO A 49 1.03 34.34 -0.43
N THR A 50 1.32 34.91 0.74
CA THR A 50 2.60 34.67 1.45
C THR A 50 2.81 33.16 1.66
N LEU A 51 4.00 32.67 1.28
CA LEU A 51 4.35 31.26 1.35
C LEU A 51 4.55 30.83 2.82
N PRO A 52 3.87 29.79 3.30
CA PRO A 52 4.06 29.28 4.65
C PRO A 52 5.50 28.81 4.89
N ALA A 53 6.03 29.01 6.10
CA ALA A 53 7.40 28.61 6.46
C ALA A 53 7.72 27.14 6.16
N GLY A 54 6.73 26.24 6.30
CA GLY A 54 6.89 24.81 5.98
C GLY A 54 7.08 24.49 4.51
N LEU A 55 6.72 25.41 3.59
CA LEU A 55 6.89 25.25 2.15
C LEU A 55 8.15 25.95 1.61
N LEU A 56 8.70 26.90 2.36
CA LEU A 56 9.88 27.67 1.96
C LEU A 56 11.13 26.81 1.70
N SER A 57 11.30 25.76 2.49
CA SER A 57 12.50 24.90 2.45
C SER A 57 12.46 23.85 1.36
N GLU A 58 11.29 23.61 0.74
CA GLU A 58 11.10 22.53 -0.24
C GLU A 58 10.38 22.99 -1.51
N PRO A 59 10.96 23.85 -2.35
CA PRO A 59 10.30 24.36 -3.57
C PRO A 59 9.89 23.23 -4.52
N GLY A 60 10.61 22.12 -4.56
CA GLY A 60 10.25 20.95 -5.35
C GLY A 60 8.98 20.24 -4.85
N ALA A 61 8.65 20.30 -3.56
CA ALA A 61 7.40 19.72 -3.04
C ALA A 61 6.19 20.56 -3.46
N VAL A 62 6.36 21.89 -3.53
CA VAL A 62 5.32 22.77 -4.07
C VAL A 62 5.09 22.48 -5.56
N LEU A 63 6.16 22.36 -6.36
CA LEU A 63 6.05 21.97 -7.77
C LEU A 63 5.27 20.65 -7.95
N GLU A 64 5.63 19.61 -7.21
CA GLU A 64 4.92 18.32 -7.25
C GLU A 64 3.41 18.47 -7.00
N HIS A 65 3.07 19.27 -5.99
CA HIS A 65 1.68 19.51 -5.64
C HIS A 65 0.93 20.28 -6.72
N LEU A 66 1.52 21.35 -7.27
CA LEU A 66 0.95 22.14 -8.36
C LEU A 66 0.74 21.28 -9.62
N LEU A 67 1.76 20.48 -9.99
CA LEU A 67 1.68 19.55 -11.12
C LEU A 67 0.57 18.50 -10.91
N SER A 68 0.51 17.88 -9.74
CA SER A 68 -0.53 16.89 -9.43
C SER A 68 -1.94 17.47 -9.52
N ARG A 69 -2.12 18.74 -9.16
CA ARG A 69 -3.41 19.45 -9.26
C ARG A 69 -3.75 19.80 -10.71
N TYR A 70 -2.77 20.21 -11.49
CA TYR A 70 -2.92 20.48 -12.92
C TYR A 70 -3.36 19.21 -13.67
N GLU A 71 -2.63 18.12 -13.51
CA GLU A 71 -2.93 16.83 -14.15
C GLU A 71 -4.30 16.26 -13.70
N ALA A 72 -4.67 16.42 -12.43
CA ALA A 72 -5.98 15.98 -11.95
C ALA A 72 -7.13 16.68 -12.69
N VAL A 73 -7.01 17.97 -12.95
CA VAL A 73 -8.05 18.73 -13.70
C VAL A 73 -8.07 18.33 -15.16
N LYS A 74 -6.91 18.14 -15.79
CA LYS A 74 -6.79 17.65 -17.17
C LYS A 74 -7.49 16.30 -17.35
N ASP A 75 -7.40 15.41 -16.37
CA ASP A 75 -8.10 14.11 -16.34
C ASP A 75 -9.59 14.22 -15.93
N GLY A 76 -10.13 15.41 -15.67
CA GLY A 76 -11.49 15.62 -15.17
C GLY A 76 -11.70 15.16 -13.73
N ARG A 77 -10.64 15.01 -12.93
CA ARG A 77 -10.68 14.59 -11.54
C ARG A 77 -10.74 15.80 -10.59
N SER A 78 -11.27 15.59 -9.39
CA SER A 78 -11.11 16.57 -8.33
C SER A 78 -9.63 16.66 -7.92
N PRO A 79 -9.06 17.87 -7.77
CA PRO A 79 -7.69 18.05 -7.29
C PRO A 79 -7.53 17.70 -5.79
N ARG A 80 -8.64 17.40 -5.09
CA ARG A 80 -8.60 16.90 -3.72
C ARG A 80 -7.98 15.49 -3.72
N GLY A 81 -6.91 15.30 -2.96
CA GLY A 81 -6.19 14.01 -2.88
C GLY A 81 -5.05 13.85 -3.89
N ALA A 82 -4.64 14.91 -4.56
CA ALA A 82 -3.35 14.94 -5.24
C ALA A 82 -2.22 15.01 -4.20
N TYR A 83 -1.40 13.98 -4.14
CA TYR A 83 -0.33 13.84 -3.15
C TYR A 83 1.03 13.97 -3.82
N SER A 84 1.89 14.85 -3.28
CA SER A 84 3.27 14.94 -3.69
C SER A 84 4.10 13.81 -3.07
N THR A 85 5.09 13.32 -3.79
CA THR A 85 6.03 12.31 -3.29
C THR A 85 6.93 12.94 -2.22
N PRO A 86 7.01 12.38 -0.99
CA PRO A 86 7.82 12.96 0.07
C PRO A 86 9.32 12.81 -0.22
N SER A 87 9.99 13.91 -0.37
CA SER A 87 11.43 13.95 -0.67
C SER A 87 12.30 13.28 0.39
N LYS A 88 11.89 13.30 1.66
CA LYS A 88 12.59 12.63 2.77
C LYS A 88 12.53 11.12 2.66
N LEU A 89 11.37 10.56 2.27
CA LEU A 89 11.22 9.12 2.05
C LEU A 89 12.08 8.66 0.88
N VAL A 90 12.02 9.36 -0.26
CA VAL A 90 12.85 9.06 -1.44
C VAL A 90 14.33 9.13 -1.10
N HIS A 91 14.74 10.15 -0.34
CA HIS A 91 16.12 10.27 0.12
C HIS A 91 16.55 9.06 0.97
N ALA A 92 15.73 8.65 1.93
CA ALA A 92 16.02 7.49 2.78
C ALA A 92 16.12 6.20 1.96
N VAL A 93 15.23 6.00 0.97
CA VAL A 93 15.26 4.84 0.06
C VAL A 93 16.55 4.81 -0.75
N LEU A 94 16.97 5.94 -1.34
CA LEU A 94 18.20 6.02 -2.12
C LEU A 94 19.45 5.82 -1.25
N VAL A 95 19.48 6.43 -0.07
CA VAL A 95 20.62 6.25 0.85
C VAL A 95 20.73 4.80 1.32
N ASP A 96 19.61 4.13 1.60
CA ASP A 96 19.60 2.72 1.99
C ASP A 96 20.11 1.83 0.84
N GLU A 97 19.70 2.10 -0.38
CA GLU A 97 20.14 1.37 -1.57
C GLU A 97 21.63 1.48 -1.80
N LEU A 98 22.22 2.64 -1.49
CA LEU A 98 23.64 2.90 -1.68
C LEU A 98 24.56 2.37 -0.57
N LYS A 99 24.03 1.76 0.49
CA LYS A 99 24.85 1.17 1.58
C LYS A 99 25.49 -0.16 1.23
N GLY A 100 25.06 -0.79 0.16
CA GLY A 100 25.37 -2.20 -0.12
C GLY A 100 24.48 -3.13 0.71
N THR A 101 24.53 -4.43 0.45
CA THR A 101 23.85 -5.45 1.25
C THR A 101 24.23 -5.30 2.71
N ARG A 102 23.25 -5.08 3.58
CA ARG A 102 23.46 -4.93 5.02
C ARG A 102 24.27 -6.11 5.56
N SER A 103 25.43 -5.82 6.12
CA SER A 103 26.16 -6.73 6.98
C SER A 103 25.25 -7.16 8.14
N LYS A 104 25.17 -8.46 8.40
CA LYS A 104 24.44 -9.09 9.51
C LYS A 104 24.92 -8.61 10.87
N ALA A 105 24.59 -7.42 11.31
CA ALA A 105 24.99 -6.92 12.61
C ALA A 105 23.89 -6.14 13.31
N SER A 106 22.91 -6.85 13.82
CA SER A 106 22.08 -6.38 14.92
C SER A 106 21.94 -7.49 15.95
N LYS A 107 22.45 -7.25 17.16
CA LYS A 107 22.42 -8.20 18.30
C LYS A 107 21.08 -8.29 19.02
N SER A 108 19.98 -7.86 18.43
CA SER A 108 18.64 -8.22 18.90
C SER A 108 18.20 -9.45 18.13
N PRO A 109 17.79 -10.54 18.78
CA PRO A 109 17.30 -11.69 18.06
C PRO A 109 16.10 -11.23 17.21
N PRO A 110 16.12 -11.49 15.90
CA PRO A 110 14.98 -11.19 15.04
C PRO A 110 13.77 -11.95 15.56
N ALA A 111 12.59 -11.36 15.43
CA ALA A 111 11.37 -12.14 15.42
C ALA A 111 11.37 -12.87 14.08
N THR A 112 11.85 -14.11 14.07
CA THR A 112 11.92 -14.94 12.88
C THR A 112 10.74 -15.88 12.88
N LEU A 113 10.01 -15.91 11.76
CA LEU A 113 9.07 -16.98 11.45
C LEU A 113 9.89 -18.21 11.04
N SER A 114 10.47 -18.92 12.01
CA SER A 114 11.30 -20.09 11.76
C SER A 114 10.52 -21.39 11.92
N LEU A 115 10.95 -22.44 11.23
CA LEU A 115 10.45 -23.82 11.40
C LEU A 115 10.39 -24.26 12.87
N ALA A 116 11.28 -23.73 13.71
CA ALA A 116 11.32 -24.05 15.15
C ALA A 116 10.10 -23.54 15.94
N ALA A 117 9.39 -22.54 15.42
CA ALA A 117 8.17 -21.99 16.04
C ALA A 117 6.89 -22.72 15.61
N MET A 118 6.99 -23.74 14.74
CA MET A 118 5.85 -24.46 14.18
C MET A 118 5.48 -25.71 14.98
N PRO A 119 4.18 -26.09 15.00
CA PRO A 119 3.74 -27.38 15.50
C PRO A 119 4.43 -28.55 14.75
N PRO A 120 4.69 -29.69 15.42
CA PRO A 120 5.44 -30.80 14.81
C PRO A 120 4.91 -31.32 13.47
N GLY A 121 3.60 -31.45 13.31
CA GLY A 121 2.98 -31.94 12.06
C GLY A 121 3.14 -30.99 10.87
N PHE A 122 3.31 -29.71 11.15
CA PHE A 122 3.54 -28.69 10.13
C PHE A 122 4.98 -28.66 9.64
N ARG A 123 5.90 -29.04 10.51
CA ARG A 123 7.33 -29.15 10.18
C ARG A 123 7.59 -30.23 9.14
N GLU A 124 6.97 -31.40 9.31
CA GLU A 124 7.05 -32.51 8.34
C GLU A 124 6.43 -32.17 6.98
N TYR A 125 5.37 -31.34 6.95
CA TYR A 125 4.76 -30.89 5.69
C TYR A 125 5.63 -29.86 4.97
N ALA A 126 6.22 -28.91 5.69
CA ALA A 126 7.17 -27.95 5.14
C ALA A 126 8.46 -28.59 4.63
N GLU A 127 8.96 -29.64 5.32
CA GLU A 127 10.11 -30.44 4.90
C GLU A 127 9.80 -31.21 3.61
N ARG A 128 8.62 -31.85 3.49
CA ARG A 128 8.17 -32.53 2.26
C ARG A 128 7.98 -31.58 1.08
N LEU A 129 7.53 -30.35 1.30
CA LEU A 129 7.44 -29.34 0.24
C LEU A 129 8.84 -28.89 -0.24
N ASN A 130 9.80 -28.77 0.67
CA ASN A 130 11.19 -28.47 0.30
C ASN A 130 11.84 -29.63 -0.47
N GLU A 131 11.65 -30.87 -0.02
CA GLU A 131 12.16 -32.06 -0.73
C GLU A 131 11.57 -32.24 -2.13
N SER A 132 10.32 -31.84 -2.38
CA SER A 132 9.69 -31.90 -3.71
C SER A 132 10.19 -30.81 -4.67
N VAL A 133 10.93 -29.82 -4.20
CA VAL A 133 11.48 -28.70 -4.99
C VAL A 133 12.99 -28.82 -5.21
N GLU A 134 13.69 -29.68 -4.44
CA GLU A 134 15.13 -29.93 -4.56
C GLU A 134 15.52 -30.87 -5.74
N GLY A 135 14.54 -31.34 -6.51
CA GLY A 135 14.80 -32.04 -7.77
C GLY A 135 15.15 -31.03 -8.88
N ASP A 136 16.42 -30.98 -9.25
CA ASP A 136 17.03 -30.19 -10.33
C ASP A 136 17.30 -28.70 -10.02
N VAL A 137 18.18 -28.43 -9.09
CA VAL A 137 18.99 -27.19 -9.13
C VAL A 137 20.45 -27.65 -9.34
N ASP A 138 20.91 -27.62 -10.58
CA ASP A 138 22.33 -27.55 -10.85
C ASP A 138 22.94 -26.41 -10.02
N GLU A 139 24.02 -26.72 -9.30
CA GLU A 139 24.88 -25.69 -8.68
C GLU A 139 25.41 -24.78 -9.82
N ALA A 140 24.59 -23.78 -10.18
CA ALA A 140 25.09 -22.71 -11.02
C ALA A 140 26.09 -21.93 -10.17
N ASP A 141 27.36 -22.08 -10.51
CA ASP A 141 28.43 -21.19 -10.07
C ASP A 141 27.92 -19.76 -10.01
N HIS A 142 27.95 -19.18 -8.82
CA HIS A 142 27.72 -17.74 -8.66
C HIS A 142 28.89 -17.01 -9.35
N GLU A 143 28.83 -16.89 -10.66
CA GLU A 143 29.62 -15.90 -11.37
C GLU A 143 29.32 -14.56 -10.70
N VAL A 144 30.36 -13.98 -10.16
CA VAL A 144 30.34 -12.56 -9.69
C VAL A 144 30.02 -11.74 -10.93
N VAL A 145 28.73 -11.44 -11.11
CA VAL A 145 28.29 -10.56 -12.20
C VAL A 145 29.08 -9.28 -12.07
N GLU A 146 29.89 -8.98 -13.09
CA GLU A 146 30.71 -7.79 -13.16
C GLU A 146 29.89 -6.58 -12.72
N ALA A 147 30.40 -5.87 -11.72
CA ALA A 147 29.74 -4.68 -11.19
C ALA A 147 29.62 -3.66 -12.33
N GLY A 148 28.37 -3.51 -12.85
CA GLY A 148 28.11 -2.57 -13.93
C GLY A 148 28.56 -1.16 -13.61
N GLU A 149 28.50 -0.28 -14.58
CA GLU A 149 28.94 1.09 -14.45
C GLU A 149 28.25 1.78 -13.26
N ARG A 150 29.03 2.43 -12.41
CA ARG A 150 28.56 3.20 -11.26
C ARG A 150 29.21 4.56 -11.26
N THR A 151 28.52 5.55 -10.71
CA THR A 151 29.14 6.83 -10.36
C THR A 151 30.09 6.66 -9.17
N HIS A 152 31.00 7.59 -8.93
CA HIS A 152 31.82 7.61 -7.71
C HIS A 152 30.96 7.67 -6.44
N SER A 153 29.77 8.28 -6.52
CA SER A 153 28.79 8.27 -5.43
C SER A 153 28.14 6.91 -5.19
N GLY A 154 28.37 5.91 -6.05
CA GLY A 154 27.89 4.54 -5.95
C GLY A 154 26.49 4.30 -6.55
N ILE A 155 25.90 5.28 -7.24
CA ILE A 155 24.59 5.11 -7.93
C ILE A 155 24.79 4.19 -9.13
N PRO A 156 24.10 3.02 -9.18
CA PRO A 156 24.15 2.12 -10.34
C PRO A 156 23.53 2.78 -11.57
N LEU A 157 24.14 2.58 -12.72
CA LEU A 157 23.68 3.09 -14.01
C LEU A 157 23.44 1.94 -15.00
N PRO A 158 22.44 2.05 -15.87
CA PRO A 158 21.43 3.11 -15.95
C PRO A 158 20.49 3.17 -14.75
N PHE A 159 20.07 4.38 -14.37
CA PHE A 159 19.15 4.67 -13.28
C PHE A 159 17.81 5.16 -13.81
N ALA A 160 16.70 4.49 -13.44
CA ALA A 160 15.40 4.72 -14.06
C ALA A 160 14.28 5.12 -13.10
N ASP A 161 13.30 5.89 -13.63
CA ASP A 161 11.98 6.11 -13.04
C ASP A 161 10.92 6.14 -14.15
N PRO A 162 10.04 5.10 -14.27
CA PRO A 162 9.02 5.00 -15.31
C PRO A 162 7.78 5.89 -15.06
N ALA A 163 7.73 6.63 -13.96
CA ALA A 163 6.61 7.52 -13.60
C ALA A 163 7.15 8.75 -12.87
N VAL A 164 8.06 9.48 -13.53
CA VAL A 164 8.92 10.48 -12.90
C VAL A 164 8.17 11.70 -12.34
N ALA A 165 6.95 11.97 -12.84
CA ALA A 165 6.11 13.10 -12.43
C ALA A 165 6.87 14.43 -12.44
N GLY A 166 7.03 15.10 -11.29
CA GLY A 166 7.79 16.33 -11.15
C GLY A 166 9.27 16.15 -10.76
N GLY A 167 9.84 14.94 -10.89
CA GLY A 167 11.29 14.70 -10.77
C GLY A 167 11.84 14.62 -9.35
N VAL A 168 11.05 14.17 -8.37
CA VAL A 168 11.54 14.00 -6.97
C VAL A 168 12.69 13.02 -6.91
N VAL A 169 12.56 11.85 -7.54
CA VAL A 169 13.54 10.76 -7.47
C VAL A 169 14.88 11.19 -8.07
N PRO A 170 14.98 11.61 -9.34
CA PRO A 170 16.25 12.02 -9.92
C PRO A 170 16.84 13.26 -9.25
N SER A 171 16.04 14.24 -8.80
CA SER A 171 16.58 15.40 -8.09
C SER A 171 17.21 15.04 -6.74
N ARG A 172 16.69 13.98 -6.06
CA ARG A 172 17.31 13.46 -4.84
C ARG A 172 18.59 12.66 -5.13
N ALA A 173 18.61 11.91 -6.23
CA ALA A 173 19.83 11.23 -6.68
C ALA A 173 20.98 12.22 -6.93
N ILE A 174 20.71 13.32 -7.65
CA ILE A 174 21.69 14.41 -7.89
C ILE A 174 22.20 14.99 -6.56
N ARG A 175 21.34 15.25 -5.59
CA ARG A 175 21.75 15.79 -4.27
C ARG A 175 22.60 14.81 -3.48
N ILE A 176 22.26 13.52 -3.48
CA ILE A 176 23.06 12.48 -2.83
C ILE A 176 24.42 12.35 -3.51
N HIS A 177 24.41 12.41 -4.85
CA HIS A 177 25.63 12.40 -5.65
C HIS A 177 26.57 13.55 -5.23
N ALA A 178 26.09 14.79 -5.23
CA ALA A 178 26.87 15.95 -4.81
C ALA A 178 27.42 15.82 -3.38
N LEU A 179 26.60 15.33 -2.43
CA LEU A 179 27.04 15.12 -1.04
C LEU A 179 28.12 14.03 -0.90
N ARG A 180 28.12 13.01 -1.75
CA ARG A 180 29.07 11.90 -1.71
C ARG A 180 30.34 12.15 -2.52
N SER A 181 30.34 13.17 -3.35
CA SER A 181 31.50 13.65 -4.10
C SER A 181 32.40 14.56 -3.25
N GLU A 182 32.12 14.73 -1.95
CA GLU A 182 32.95 15.50 -1.03
C GLU A 182 34.38 14.92 -0.98
N GLY A 183 35.37 15.73 -1.30
CA GLY A 183 36.79 15.34 -1.40
C GLY A 183 37.27 15.05 -2.83
N SER A 184 36.42 15.01 -3.83
CA SER A 184 36.80 14.94 -5.25
C SER A 184 37.16 16.34 -5.79
N THR A 185 37.96 16.40 -6.84
CA THR A 185 38.23 17.64 -7.56
C THR A 185 37.01 18.15 -8.31
N PRO A 186 36.91 19.47 -8.58
CA PRO A 186 35.78 20.01 -9.36
C PRO A 186 35.58 19.32 -10.72
N SER A 187 36.66 19.02 -11.43
CA SER A 187 36.60 18.31 -12.73
C SER A 187 36.04 16.89 -12.58
N GLU A 188 36.49 16.14 -11.54
CA GLU A 188 35.95 14.79 -11.27
C GLU A 188 34.48 14.85 -10.93
N ILE A 189 34.05 15.85 -10.14
CA ILE A 189 32.62 16.05 -9.81
C ILE A 189 31.82 16.35 -11.07
N ARG A 190 32.33 17.21 -11.95
CA ARG A 190 31.68 17.54 -13.24
C ARG A 190 31.52 16.30 -14.10
N ASP A 191 32.59 15.54 -14.31
CA ASP A 191 32.57 14.37 -15.20
C ASP A 191 31.65 13.26 -14.66
N ASP A 192 31.67 13.04 -13.34
CA ASP A 192 30.80 12.06 -12.69
C ASP A 192 29.31 12.52 -12.67
N THR A 193 29.09 13.83 -12.57
CA THR A 193 27.74 14.41 -12.74
C THR A 193 27.23 14.20 -14.17
N LEU A 194 28.05 14.44 -15.18
CA LEU A 194 27.71 14.17 -16.57
C LEU A 194 27.38 12.70 -16.81
N ARG A 195 28.17 11.78 -16.21
CA ARG A 195 27.91 10.33 -16.27
C ARG A 195 26.57 9.99 -15.63
N LEU A 196 26.26 10.54 -14.44
CA LEU A 196 24.97 10.35 -13.79
C LEU A 196 23.82 10.83 -14.66
N LEU A 197 23.91 12.04 -15.21
CA LEU A 197 22.83 12.62 -16.03
C LEU A 197 22.59 11.81 -17.32
N ARG A 198 23.65 11.39 -18.01
CA ARG A 198 23.56 10.56 -19.24
C ARG A 198 23.03 9.17 -18.96
N GLY A 199 23.31 8.61 -17.77
CA GLY A 199 22.81 7.31 -17.33
C GLY A 199 21.38 7.35 -16.76
N MET A 200 20.72 8.50 -16.68
CA MET A 200 19.32 8.60 -16.25
C MET A 200 18.35 8.21 -17.36
N GLN A 201 17.33 7.42 -17.01
CA GLN A 201 16.25 6.98 -17.89
C GLN A 201 14.91 7.33 -17.25
N MET A 202 14.46 8.56 -17.42
CA MET A 202 13.29 9.12 -16.76
C MET A 202 12.13 9.28 -17.72
N VAL A 203 10.97 8.70 -17.38
CA VAL A 203 9.80 8.67 -18.27
C VAL A 203 8.55 9.20 -17.56
N ASP A 204 7.76 9.96 -18.27
CA ASP A 204 6.36 10.25 -17.95
C ASP A 204 5.53 10.35 -19.23
N SER A 205 4.26 10.02 -19.14
CA SER A 205 3.31 10.14 -20.27
C SER A 205 2.78 11.56 -20.47
N SER A 206 3.07 12.48 -19.55
CA SER A 206 2.68 13.89 -19.60
C SER A 206 3.87 14.76 -20.04
N GLU A 207 3.71 15.47 -21.16
CA GLU A 207 4.70 16.46 -21.62
C GLU A 207 4.95 17.55 -20.56
N THR A 208 3.90 17.95 -19.83
CA THR A 208 4.00 18.93 -18.74
C THR A 208 4.85 18.39 -17.60
N ALA A 209 4.67 17.13 -17.21
CA ALA A 209 5.48 16.48 -16.17
C ALA A 209 6.95 16.39 -16.60
N VAL A 210 7.21 16.01 -17.86
CA VAL A 210 8.56 15.96 -18.45
C VAL A 210 9.23 17.33 -18.41
N ALA A 211 8.54 18.39 -18.87
CA ALA A 211 9.05 19.75 -18.85
C ALA A 211 9.35 20.24 -17.41
N CYS A 212 8.43 19.99 -16.45
CA CYS A 212 8.65 20.30 -15.04
C CYS A 212 9.85 19.54 -14.47
N THR A 213 10.02 18.27 -14.82
CA THR A 213 11.15 17.45 -14.37
C THR A 213 12.47 18.00 -14.91
N ARG A 214 12.59 18.24 -16.21
CA ARG A 214 13.80 18.82 -16.81
C ARG A 214 14.20 20.12 -16.11
N ARG A 215 13.22 21.03 -15.95
CA ARG A 215 13.45 22.30 -15.28
C ARG A 215 13.88 22.14 -13.83
N ARG A 216 13.25 21.24 -13.08
CA ARG A 216 13.63 20.94 -11.70
C ARG A 216 15.04 20.39 -11.58
N LEU A 217 15.44 19.47 -12.46
CA LEU A 217 16.77 18.89 -12.44
C LEU A 217 17.83 19.97 -12.75
N PHE A 218 17.58 20.79 -13.77
CA PHE A 218 18.42 21.94 -14.08
C PHE A 218 18.59 22.88 -12.89
N LEU A 219 17.48 23.30 -12.24
CA LEU A 219 17.52 24.17 -11.06
C LEU A 219 18.19 23.50 -9.86
N THR A 220 18.10 22.17 -9.75
CA THR A 220 18.81 21.42 -8.69
C THR A 220 20.31 21.45 -8.92
N LEU A 221 20.77 21.23 -10.15
CA LEU A 221 22.19 21.30 -10.54
C LEU A 221 22.75 22.71 -10.32
N ALA A 222 22.03 23.74 -10.79
CA ALA A 222 22.43 25.13 -10.65
C ALA A 222 22.57 25.54 -9.17
N ARG A 223 21.60 25.16 -8.32
CA ARG A 223 21.65 25.43 -6.88
C ARG A 223 22.81 24.73 -6.17
N LEU A 224 23.29 23.62 -6.70
CA LEU A 224 24.44 22.89 -6.17
C LEU A 224 25.78 23.40 -6.72
N GLY A 225 25.77 24.41 -7.61
CA GLY A 225 26.96 24.95 -8.27
C GLY A 225 27.59 23.98 -9.28
N LEU A 226 26.77 23.04 -9.84
CA LEU A 226 27.21 22.06 -10.82
C LEU A 226 26.99 22.52 -12.26
N VAL A 227 26.20 23.57 -12.46
CA VAL A 227 25.87 24.16 -13.77
C VAL A 227 26.14 25.66 -13.72
N ASP A 228 26.82 26.18 -14.74
CA ASP A 228 26.96 27.60 -15.00
C ASP A 228 25.68 28.13 -15.70
N LEU A 229 24.97 29.04 -15.02
CA LEU A 229 23.68 29.56 -15.50
C LEU A 229 23.83 30.53 -16.68
N ASP A 230 24.93 31.26 -16.75
CA ASP A 230 25.15 32.37 -17.68
C ASP A 230 26.24 32.08 -18.72
N GLY A 231 26.94 30.94 -18.60
CA GLY A 231 28.12 30.61 -19.40
C GLY A 231 28.05 29.25 -20.09
N GLU A 232 29.06 28.97 -20.87
CA GLU A 232 29.23 27.68 -21.59
C GLU A 232 29.82 26.60 -20.67
N GLY A 233 30.08 26.91 -19.42
CA GLY A 233 30.77 26.04 -18.45
C GLY A 233 32.28 26.10 -18.59
N ASP A 234 32.98 25.35 -17.73
CA ASP A 234 34.42 25.22 -17.69
C ASP A 234 34.85 23.82 -17.23
N GLU A 235 36.09 23.66 -16.76
CA GLU A 235 36.58 22.38 -16.24
C GLU A 235 35.88 21.97 -14.93
N ALA A 236 35.18 22.88 -14.24
CA ALA A 236 34.53 22.65 -12.95
C ALA A 236 33.01 22.57 -13.04
N MET A 237 32.40 23.27 -13.99
CA MET A 237 30.95 23.39 -14.12
C MET A 237 30.47 23.01 -15.52
N ILE A 238 29.29 22.42 -15.57
CA ILE A 238 28.59 22.07 -16.84
C ILE A 238 27.97 23.35 -17.40
N GLY A 239 28.10 23.60 -18.70
CA GLY A 239 27.42 24.71 -19.36
C GLY A 239 25.92 24.50 -19.44
N ARG A 240 25.17 25.62 -19.48
CA ARG A 240 23.69 25.59 -19.55
C ARG A 240 23.19 24.73 -20.71
N SER A 241 23.67 25.02 -21.93
CA SER A 241 23.23 24.31 -23.14
C SER A 241 23.59 22.83 -23.13
N GLU A 242 24.75 22.45 -22.56
CA GLU A 242 25.12 21.05 -22.39
C GLU A 242 24.19 20.34 -21.43
N ALA A 243 23.88 20.94 -20.26
CA ALA A 243 22.99 20.37 -19.28
C ALA A 243 21.57 20.18 -19.82
N GLU A 244 21.01 21.18 -20.50
CA GLU A 244 19.67 21.13 -21.10
C GLU A 244 19.60 20.02 -22.18
N CYS A 245 20.59 19.93 -23.08
CA CYS A 245 20.66 18.88 -24.11
C CYS A 245 20.70 17.47 -23.50
N ILE A 246 21.50 17.24 -22.44
CA ILE A 246 21.57 15.94 -21.77
C ILE A 246 20.24 15.61 -21.09
N LEU A 247 19.62 16.58 -20.41
CA LEU A 247 18.32 16.39 -19.78
C LEU A 247 17.20 16.09 -20.79
N GLU A 248 17.26 16.62 -22.00
CA GLU A 248 16.34 16.25 -23.09
C GLU A 248 16.49 14.78 -23.50
N GLY A 249 17.71 14.26 -23.52
CA GLY A 249 17.99 12.85 -23.80
C GLY A 249 17.60 11.90 -22.67
N SER A 250 17.73 12.35 -21.42
CA SER A 250 17.57 11.53 -20.21
C SER A 250 16.15 11.55 -19.64
N VAL A 251 15.34 12.55 -19.97
CA VAL A 251 13.94 12.68 -19.51
C VAL A 251 13.02 12.74 -20.71
N ARG A 252 12.26 11.69 -20.98
CA ARG A 252 11.48 11.52 -22.21
C ARG A 252 9.98 11.41 -21.95
N CYS A 253 9.19 11.96 -22.86
CA CYS A 253 7.74 11.76 -22.87
C CYS A 253 7.41 10.44 -23.56
N ALA A 254 6.99 9.44 -22.77
CA ALA A 254 6.59 8.12 -23.26
C ALA A 254 5.64 7.43 -22.29
N ASP A 255 4.85 6.47 -22.78
CA ASP A 255 3.96 5.67 -21.94
C ASP A 255 4.67 4.36 -21.55
N ALA A 256 5.19 4.31 -20.33
CA ALA A 256 5.94 3.16 -19.82
C ALA A 256 5.12 1.86 -19.78
N LEU A 257 3.78 1.95 -19.67
CA LEU A 257 2.90 0.77 -19.58
C LEU A 257 2.57 0.19 -20.96
N ARG A 258 2.39 1.04 -21.98
CA ARG A 258 1.87 0.63 -23.31
C ARG A 258 2.90 0.74 -24.43
N GLY A 259 3.84 1.66 -24.28
CA GLY A 259 4.91 1.90 -25.24
C GLY A 259 6.14 1.05 -24.98
N ASP A 260 7.09 1.13 -25.90
CA ASP A 260 8.41 0.58 -25.72
C ASP A 260 9.24 1.46 -24.80
N TRP A 261 10.20 0.86 -24.13
CA TRP A 261 11.14 1.61 -23.31
C TRP A 261 12.05 2.44 -24.23
N PRO A 262 12.24 3.75 -23.96
CA PRO A 262 12.92 4.62 -24.91
C PRO A 262 14.45 4.42 -25.06
N TRP A 263 15.03 3.49 -24.31
CA TRP A 263 16.46 3.16 -24.32
C TRP A 263 16.66 1.66 -24.55
N ASP A 264 17.74 1.29 -25.23
CA ASP A 264 18.08 -0.12 -25.51
C ASP A 264 18.69 -0.82 -24.28
N GLU A 265 19.40 -0.06 -23.44
CA GLU A 265 20.01 -0.59 -22.24
C GLU A 265 19.02 -0.69 -21.08
N ALA A 266 18.93 -1.87 -20.47
CA ALA A 266 18.05 -2.10 -19.32
C ALA A 266 18.57 -1.39 -18.05
N PRO A 267 17.70 -0.79 -17.24
CA PRO A 267 18.09 -0.17 -15.97
C PRO A 267 18.73 -1.16 -15.00
N ARG A 268 19.78 -0.73 -14.30
CA ARG A 268 20.38 -1.49 -13.18
C ARG A 268 19.81 -1.07 -11.84
N LEU A 269 19.29 0.14 -11.73
CA LEU A 269 18.53 0.61 -10.58
C LEU A 269 17.27 1.31 -11.06
N LEU A 270 16.13 0.88 -10.59
CA LEU A 270 14.85 1.56 -10.79
C LEU A 270 14.29 1.99 -9.44
N VAL A 271 14.03 3.28 -9.27
CA VAL A 271 13.35 3.82 -8.09
C VAL A 271 12.15 4.64 -8.54
N SER A 272 10.96 4.28 -8.09
CA SER A 272 9.74 4.95 -8.57
C SER A 272 8.64 5.04 -7.51
N ARG A 273 7.77 6.02 -7.69
CA ARG A 273 6.46 6.10 -7.04
C ARG A 273 5.37 6.24 -8.10
N PRO A 274 4.82 5.13 -8.60
CA PRO A 274 3.80 5.13 -9.62
C PRO A 274 2.46 5.69 -9.10
N PRO A 275 1.52 6.05 -9.99
CA PRO A 275 0.20 6.56 -9.59
C PRO A 275 -0.63 5.49 -8.87
N TRP A 276 -1.20 5.83 -7.68
CA TRP A 276 -2.07 4.97 -6.87
C TRP A 276 -3.55 5.18 -7.23
N LEU A 277 -3.87 4.94 -8.49
CA LEU A 277 -5.20 5.21 -9.03
C LEU A 277 -5.79 3.97 -9.67
N ARG A 278 -7.02 3.64 -9.30
CA ARG A 278 -7.76 2.55 -9.97
C ARG A 278 -8.17 2.99 -11.37
N ILE A 279 -8.09 2.09 -12.34
CA ILE A 279 -8.49 2.37 -13.73
C ILE A 279 -9.94 2.87 -13.78
N LYS A 280 -10.83 2.31 -12.95
CA LYS A 280 -12.23 2.74 -12.89
C LYS A 280 -12.43 4.19 -12.41
N ASP A 281 -11.51 4.70 -11.61
CA ASP A 281 -11.60 6.04 -11.01
C ASP A 281 -10.83 7.11 -11.80
N ARG A 282 -9.98 6.70 -12.77
CA ARG A 282 -9.11 7.61 -13.51
C ARG A 282 -9.86 8.73 -14.24
N PHE A 283 -10.99 8.42 -14.81
CA PHE A 283 -11.79 9.39 -15.59
C PHE A 283 -13.15 9.68 -14.92
N ARG A 284 -13.22 9.53 -13.59
CA ARG A 284 -14.45 9.78 -12.84
C ARG A 284 -14.79 11.27 -12.86
N GLY A 285 -15.98 11.62 -13.38
CA GLY A 285 -16.41 13.01 -13.55
C GLY A 285 -16.20 13.57 -14.95
N HIS A 286 -15.43 12.90 -15.81
CA HIS A 286 -15.29 13.31 -17.21
C HIS A 286 -16.53 12.87 -18.03
N PRO A 287 -17.09 13.70 -18.94
CA PRO A 287 -18.27 13.36 -19.75
C PRO A 287 -18.12 12.04 -20.52
N GLU A 288 -16.95 11.78 -21.10
CA GLU A 288 -16.63 10.56 -21.83
C GLU A 288 -15.90 9.50 -20.98
N GLY A 289 -15.92 9.64 -19.66
CA GLY A 289 -15.09 8.85 -18.75
C GLY A 289 -15.29 7.34 -18.87
N SER A 290 -16.50 6.87 -19.21
CA SER A 290 -16.79 5.45 -19.46
C SER A 290 -16.05 4.91 -20.68
N GLU A 291 -16.09 5.64 -21.80
CA GLU A 291 -15.42 5.24 -23.05
C GLU A 291 -13.89 5.32 -22.91
N MET A 292 -13.37 6.37 -22.25
CA MET A 292 -11.94 6.51 -21.98
C MET A 292 -11.42 5.34 -21.13
N ARG A 293 -12.19 4.89 -20.12
CA ARG A 293 -11.85 3.71 -19.30
C ARG A 293 -11.83 2.42 -20.13
N LYS A 294 -12.83 2.22 -20.99
CA LYS A 294 -12.89 1.05 -21.88
C LYS A 294 -11.69 1.01 -22.84
N ARG A 295 -11.36 2.16 -23.48
CA ARG A 295 -10.20 2.30 -24.36
C ARG A 295 -8.90 2.00 -23.62
N LEU A 296 -8.69 2.57 -22.43
CA LEU A 296 -7.51 2.30 -21.61
C LEU A 296 -7.41 0.81 -21.23
N SER A 297 -8.50 0.21 -20.73
CA SER A 297 -8.51 -1.20 -20.37
C SER A 297 -8.24 -2.12 -21.56
N LYS A 298 -8.79 -1.80 -22.75
CA LYS A 298 -8.53 -2.55 -23.99
C LYS A 298 -7.06 -2.43 -24.41
N SER A 299 -6.51 -1.22 -24.35
CA SER A 299 -5.12 -0.94 -24.72
C SER A 299 -4.13 -1.65 -23.79
N LEU A 300 -4.38 -1.67 -22.48
CA LEU A 300 -3.54 -2.39 -21.50
C LEU A 300 -3.58 -3.90 -21.71
N ARG A 301 -4.77 -4.47 -21.99
CA ARG A 301 -4.90 -5.91 -22.30
C ARG A 301 -4.25 -6.31 -23.61
N GLY A 302 -4.17 -5.41 -24.56
CA GLY A 302 -3.52 -5.64 -25.85
C GLY A 302 -2.04 -5.28 -25.86
N ALA A 303 -1.46 -4.83 -24.75
CA ALA A 303 -0.05 -4.56 -24.65
C ALA A 303 0.74 -5.89 -24.61
N VAL A 304 1.74 -6.01 -25.48
CA VAL A 304 2.60 -7.19 -25.61
C VAL A 304 4.05 -6.80 -25.43
N GLU A 305 4.87 -7.77 -25.02
CA GLU A 305 6.32 -7.65 -25.04
C GLU A 305 6.89 -7.91 -26.43
N SER A 306 8.18 -7.74 -26.62
CA SER A 306 8.86 -7.91 -27.92
C SER A 306 8.74 -9.31 -28.49
N ASP A 307 8.55 -10.33 -27.66
CA ASP A 307 8.33 -11.73 -28.03
C ASP A 307 6.86 -12.07 -28.34
N GLY A 308 5.95 -11.10 -28.21
CA GLY A 308 4.51 -11.25 -28.42
C GLY A 308 3.73 -11.77 -27.23
N SER A 309 4.36 -12.05 -26.10
CA SER A 309 3.69 -12.43 -24.86
C SER A 309 2.88 -11.28 -24.26
N PRO A 310 1.79 -11.55 -23.52
CA PRO A 310 1.07 -10.49 -22.80
C PRO A 310 1.97 -9.77 -21.80
N ARG A 311 1.98 -8.43 -21.86
CA ARG A 311 2.80 -7.59 -20.96
C ARG A 311 2.37 -7.65 -19.50
N PHE A 312 1.12 -8.01 -19.24
CA PHE A 312 0.55 -7.99 -17.88
C PHE A 312 -0.20 -9.28 -17.58
N GLU A 313 0.30 -10.07 -16.64
CA GLU A 313 -0.37 -11.25 -16.09
C GLU A 313 -1.33 -10.88 -14.95
N ALA A 314 -0.98 -9.85 -14.16
CA ALA A 314 -1.76 -9.38 -13.01
C ALA A 314 -2.96 -8.48 -13.39
N LEU A 315 -3.26 -8.29 -14.68
CA LEU A 315 -4.37 -7.46 -15.17
C LEU A 315 -5.72 -8.17 -15.01
N ARG A 316 -6.15 -8.41 -13.76
CA ARG A 316 -7.42 -9.06 -13.44
C ARG A 316 -8.25 -8.21 -12.48
N GLY A 317 -9.56 -8.16 -12.71
CA GLY A 317 -10.51 -7.45 -11.85
C GLY A 317 -10.35 -5.92 -11.86
N ASN A 318 -10.49 -5.31 -10.69
CA ASN A 318 -10.44 -3.85 -10.50
C ASN A 318 -9.01 -3.39 -10.23
N VAL A 319 -8.24 -3.23 -11.29
CA VAL A 319 -6.79 -3.00 -11.22
C VAL A 319 -6.46 -1.55 -10.81
N ASN A 320 -5.50 -1.42 -9.90
CA ASN A 320 -4.84 -0.16 -9.59
C ASN A 320 -3.56 -0.02 -10.43
N LEU A 321 -3.30 1.16 -10.97
CA LEU A 321 -2.18 1.40 -11.90
C LEU A 321 -0.82 1.03 -11.31
N TYR A 322 -0.58 1.26 -10.01
CA TYR A 322 0.71 0.91 -9.40
C TYR A 322 1.09 -0.56 -9.57
N ARG A 323 0.11 -1.47 -9.66
CA ARG A 323 0.37 -2.90 -9.87
C ARG A 323 0.95 -3.17 -11.25
N LEU A 324 0.43 -2.50 -12.27
CA LEU A 324 0.94 -2.61 -13.63
C LEU A 324 2.33 -1.97 -13.76
N PHE A 325 2.56 -0.84 -13.09
CA PHE A 325 3.90 -0.25 -13.02
C PHE A 325 4.91 -1.17 -12.33
N LEU A 326 4.51 -1.84 -11.26
CA LEU A 326 5.38 -2.80 -10.56
C LEU A 326 5.72 -4.00 -11.46
N GLU A 327 4.72 -4.60 -12.10
CA GLU A 327 4.90 -5.70 -13.03
C GLU A 327 5.79 -5.29 -14.21
N ARG A 328 5.51 -4.15 -14.83
CA ARG A 328 6.32 -3.60 -15.92
C ARG A 328 7.75 -3.30 -15.48
N SER A 329 7.93 -2.76 -14.29
CA SER A 329 9.28 -2.46 -13.78
C SER A 329 10.13 -3.70 -13.55
N MET A 330 9.53 -4.82 -13.14
CA MET A 330 10.23 -6.11 -13.05
C MET A 330 10.72 -6.59 -14.41
N SER A 331 9.99 -6.32 -15.50
CA SER A 331 10.43 -6.68 -16.87
C SER A 331 11.39 -5.68 -17.50
N LEU A 332 11.44 -4.44 -17.03
CA LEU A 332 12.34 -3.39 -17.56
C LEU A 332 13.74 -3.48 -16.99
N VAL A 333 13.87 -3.82 -15.71
CA VAL A 333 15.16 -3.86 -15.02
C VAL A 333 15.91 -5.11 -15.47
N GLY A 334 17.20 -4.95 -15.78
CA GLY A 334 18.07 -6.04 -16.19
C GLY A 334 18.33 -7.06 -15.08
N ASP A 335 18.80 -8.23 -15.46
CA ASP A 335 19.15 -9.31 -14.51
C ASP A 335 20.10 -8.82 -13.43
N SER A 336 19.85 -9.24 -12.19
CA SER A 336 20.54 -8.78 -10.98
C SER A 336 20.44 -7.27 -10.71
N GLY A 337 19.67 -6.55 -11.51
CA GLY A 337 19.35 -5.15 -11.25
C GLY A 337 18.40 -4.99 -10.06
N ARG A 338 18.32 -3.79 -9.53
CA ARG A 338 17.57 -3.49 -8.31
C ARG A 338 16.35 -2.62 -8.59
N LEU A 339 15.26 -2.95 -7.91
CA LEU A 339 14.01 -2.20 -7.98
C LEU A 339 13.59 -1.76 -6.58
N ARG A 340 13.33 -0.47 -6.43
CA ARG A 340 12.72 0.14 -5.24
C ARG A 340 11.45 0.86 -5.64
N MET A 341 10.31 0.48 -5.07
CA MET A 341 9.05 1.12 -5.44
C MET A 341 8.21 1.49 -4.23
N ILE A 342 7.65 2.71 -4.25
CA ILE A 342 6.76 3.24 -3.21
C ILE A 342 5.33 3.01 -3.66
N VAL A 343 4.61 2.12 -2.97
CA VAL A 343 3.27 1.64 -3.33
C VAL A 343 2.34 1.61 -2.10
N PRO A 344 1.02 1.40 -2.26
CA PRO A 344 0.13 1.14 -1.13
C PRO A 344 0.49 -0.15 -0.38
N ASP A 345 0.41 -0.14 0.97
CA ASP A 345 0.72 -1.31 1.80
C ASP A 345 -0.30 -2.45 1.64
N ALA A 346 -1.45 -2.17 1.06
CA ALA A 346 -2.44 -3.14 0.64
C ALA A 346 -1.88 -4.24 -0.30
N LEU A 347 -0.80 -3.95 -1.04
CA LEU A 347 -0.05 -4.94 -1.83
C LEU A 347 0.33 -6.17 -1.00
N LEU A 348 0.67 -5.99 0.26
CA LEU A 348 1.12 -7.07 1.14
C LEU A 348 0.03 -8.10 1.45
N ARG A 349 -1.25 -7.73 1.41
CA ARG A 349 -2.35 -8.56 1.95
C ARG A 349 -3.56 -8.72 1.05
N GLU A 350 -3.82 -7.81 0.11
CA GLU A 350 -4.99 -7.92 -0.77
C GLU A 350 -4.99 -9.20 -1.61
N LYS A 351 -6.14 -9.91 -1.66
CA LYS A 351 -6.35 -11.10 -2.50
C LYS A 351 -6.07 -10.82 -3.98
N SER A 352 -6.44 -9.64 -4.46
CA SER A 352 -6.20 -9.21 -5.84
C SER A 352 -4.73 -8.99 -6.20
N SER A 353 -3.82 -8.99 -5.23
CA SER A 353 -2.36 -8.85 -5.43
C SER A 353 -1.59 -10.19 -5.36
N VAL A 354 -2.27 -11.32 -5.19
CA VAL A 354 -1.62 -12.64 -5.08
C VAL A 354 -0.74 -12.95 -6.28
N ALA A 355 -1.26 -12.79 -7.51
CA ALA A 355 -0.47 -13.06 -8.73
C ALA A 355 0.81 -12.20 -8.77
N LEU A 356 0.71 -10.92 -8.38
CA LEU A 356 1.85 -10.01 -8.36
C LEU A 356 2.88 -10.41 -7.28
N ARG A 357 2.42 -10.81 -6.07
CA ARG A 357 3.33 -11.31 -5.03
C ARG A 357 4.02 -12.61 -5.46
N LYS A 358 3.33 -13.50 -6.19
CA LYS A 358 3.95 -14.69 -6.77
C LYS A 358 5.07 -14.31 -7.76
N LEU A 359 4.85 -13.37 -8.66
CA LEU A 359 5.91 -12.86 -9.54
C LEU A 359 7.10 -12.29 -8.76
N MET A 360 6.85 -11.59 -7.66
CA MET A 360 7.91 -11.02 -6.81
C MET A 360 8.72 -12.10 -6.08
N VAL A 361 8.09 -13.21 -5.67
CA VAL A 361 8.71 -14.25 -4.84
C VAL A 361 9.30 -15.38 -5.68
N ASP A 362 8.61 -15.79 -6.75
CA ASP A 362 8.99 -16.97 -7.55
C ASP A 362 9.89 -16.62 -8.73
N GLY A 363 9.79 -15.41 -9.27
CA GLY A 363 10.59 -14.95 -10.41
C GLY A 363 11.67 -13.92 -10.05
N ASN A 364 11.66 -13.43 -8.80
CA ASN A 364 12.57 -12.40 -8.33
C ASN A 364 12.97 -12.64 -6.87
N GLN A 365 13.99 -11.94 -6.41
CA GLN A 365 14.37 -11.93 -4.99
C GLN A 365 13.73 -10.72 -4.31
N TRP A 366 12.64 -10.94 -3.56
CA TRP A 366 12.05 -9.91 -2.72
C TRP A 366 12.87 -9.75 -1.44
N ILE A 367 13.77 -8.77 -1.45
CA ILE A 367 14.76 -8.58 -0.39
C ILE A 367 14.14 -7.95 0.86
N SER A 368 13.31 -6.90 0.65
CA SER A 368 12.77 -6.14 1.78
C SER A 368 11.44 -5.45 1.48
N SER A 369 10.71 -5.19 2.54
CA SER A 369 9.55 -4.30 2.54
C SER A 369 9.60 -3.34 3.74
N TRP A 370 9.22 -2.05 3.54
CA TRP A 370 9.11 -1.05 4.60
C TRP A 370 7.66 -0.60 4.68
N SER A 371 6.94 -1.00 5.73
CA SER A 371 5.52 -0.69 5.89
C SER A 371 5.30 0.47 6.86
N PHE A 372 4.60 1.50 6.38
CA PHE A 372 4.14 2.67 7.13
C PHE A 372 2.61 2.64 7.19
N PRO A 373 1.98 1.93 8.13
CA PRO A 373 0.53 1.82 8.21
C PRO A 373 -0.15 3.14 8.55
N GLU A 374 0.53 4.04 9.28
CA GLU A 374 0.09 5.41 9.59
C GLU A 374 0.98 6.44 8.90
N PRO A 375 0.78 6.69 7.60
CA PRO A 375 1.74 7.41 6.78
C PRO A 375 1.74 8.93 6.96
N GLN A 376 0.79 9.55 7.67
CA GLN A 376 0.53 11.00 7.66
C GLN A 376 1.77 11.85 7.98
N ARG A 377 2.70 11.33 8.80
CA ARG A 377 3.97 12.01 9.14
C ARG A 377 5.05 11.82 8.08
N VAL A 378 5.01 10.70 7.36
CA VAL A 378 6.00 10.32 6.32
C VAL A 378 5.50 10.73 4.94
N PHE A 379 4.21 10.55 4.71
CA PHE A 379 3.53 10.84 3.44
C PHE A 379 2.27 11.69 3.72
N PRO A 380 2.40 13.00 3.89
CA PRO A 380 1.29 13.89 4.20
C PRO A 380 0.16 13.79 3.17
N GLY A 381 -1.06 13.60 3.66
CA GLY A 381 -2.25 13.49 2.82
C GLY A 381 -2.60 12.09 2.37
N ALA A 382 -1.72 11.09 2.49
CA ALA A 382 -2.09 9.72 2.20
C ALA A 382 -3.11 9.19 3.23
N SER A 383 -4.21 8.64 2.74
CA SER A 383 -5.28 8.05 3.56
C SER A 383 -5.14 6.54 3.75
N GLN A 384 -4.16 5.94 3.11
CA GLN A 384 -3.86 4.50 3.14
C GLN A 384 -2.39 4.28 3.49
N GLY A 385 -2.07 3.11 4.07
CA GLY A 385 -0.70 2.74 4.40
C GLY A 385 0.23 2.79 3.18
N VAL A 386 1.49 3.12 3.43
CA VAL A 386 2.55 3.23 2.43
C VAL A 386 3.54 2.09 2.60
N LEU A 387 3.98 1.52 1.51
CA LEU A 387 4.96 0.45 1.43
C LEU A 387 6.10 0.86 0.51
N VAL A 388 7.33 0.61 0.94
CA VAL A 388 8.50 0.60 0.04
C VAL A 388 8.92 -0.85 -0.15
N ILE A 389 8.93 -1.32 -1.39
CA ILE A 389 9.43 -2.65 -1.74
C ILE A 389 10.85 -2.58 -2.27
N GLY A 390 11.63 -3.62 -2.02
CA GLY A 390 12.97 -3.80 -2.57
C GLY A 390 13.11 -5.20 -3.19
N LEU A 391 13.38 -5.23 -4.50
CA LEU A 391 13.62 -6.46 -5.25
C LEU A 391 15.02 -6.42 -5.86
N THR A 392 15.63 -7.60 -6.00
CA THR A 392 16.65 -7.88 -7.01
C THR A 392 15.98 -8.70 -8.11
N ILE A 393 16.18 -8.30 -9.36
CA ILE A 393 15.53 -8.92 -10.50
C ILE A 393 16.22 -10.21 -10.85
N SER A 394 15.43 -11.19 -11.26
CA SER A 394 15.80 -12.59 -11.48
C SER A 394 16.15 -13.36 -10.21
N GLY A 395 15.90 -14.65 -10.24
CA GLY A 395 16.10 -15.57 -9.12
C GLY A 395 14.82 -15.85 -8.33
N ARG A 396 14.98 -16.31 -7.11
CA ARG A 396 13.91 -16.76 -6.23
C ARG A 396 14.10 -16.18 -4.83
N THR A 397 13.03 -15.84 -4.15
CA THR A 397 13.09 -15.36 -2.78
C THR A 397 13.21 -16.51 -1.79
N GLU A 398 14.33 -16.63 -1.10
CA GLU A 398 14.51 -17.58 0.00
C GLU A 398 14.20 -16.94 1.35
N MET A 399 14.55 -15.67 1.49
CA MET A 399 14.24 -14.88 2.69
C MET A 399 13.92 -13.44 2.32
N MET A 400 12.89 -12.87 2.95
CA MET A 400 12.51 -11.47 2.84
C MET A 400 12.47 -10.82 4.21
N THR A 401 13.03 -9.61 4.35
CA THR A 401 12.93 -8.84 5.59
C THR A 401 11.80 -7.81 5.51
N SER A 402 10.78 -7.98 6.32
CA SER A 402 9.67 -7.03 6.45
C SER A 402 9.91 -6.09 7.63
N PHE A 403 10.18 -4.81 7.35
CA PHE A 403 10.31 -3.75 8.33
C PHE A 403 8.96 -3.08 8.57
N GLY A 404 8.54 -3.02 9.83
CA GLY A 404 7.30 -2.34 10.20
C GLY A 404 6.64 -2.88 11.48
N PRO A 405 5.68 -2.11 11.99
CA PRO A 405 5.20 -0.81 11.50
C PRO A 405 6.26 0.29 11.70
N LEU A 406 6.50 1.07 10.65
CA LEU A 406 7.48 2.14 10.65
C LEU A 406 6.83 3.50 10.87
N GLU A 407 7.61 4.41 11.46
CA GLU A 407 7.29 5.81 11.69
C GLU A 407 8.36 6.73 11.10
N ALA A 408 8.10 8.03 11.08
CA ALA A 408 9.05 9.02 10.54
C ALA A 408 10.41 9.03 11.26
N GLN A 409 10.45 8.67 12.53
CA GLN A 409 11.67 8.59 13.35
C GLN A 409 12.57 7.41 12.97
N ASP A 410 12.04 6.38 12.31
CA ASP A 410 12.81 5.24 11.81
C ASP A 410 13.59 5.57 10.52
N LEU A 411 13.33 6.75 9.94
CA LEU A 411 14.04 7.23 8.75
C LEU A 411 15.15 8.21 9.12
N SER A 412 16.34 7.98 8.58
CA SER A 412 17.53 8.82 8.78
C SER A 412 18.09 9.31 7.45
N ALA A 413 18.47 10.58 7.40
CA ALA A 413 19.12 11.15 6.22
C ALA A 413 20.52 10.54 5.95
N ARG A 414 21.19 9.98 6.98
CA ARG A 414 22.53 9.40 6.84
C ARG A 414 22.51 7.92 6.48
N VAL A 415 21.53 7.19 7.04
CA VAL A 415 21.53 5.73 6.99
C VAL A 415 20.28 5.15 6.33
N GLY A 416 19.36 5.96 5.79
CA GLY A 416 18.11 5.50 5.22
C GLY A 416 17.18 4.95 6.31
N LEU A 417 17.02 3.64 6.42
CA LEU A 417 16.29 3.00 7.52
C LEU A 417 17.21 2.79 8.73
N ASP A 418 16.70 3.09 9.93
CA ASP A 418 17.41 2.87 11.19
C ASP A 418 17.61 1.38 11.46
N ASN A 419 18.77 1.00 11.99
CA ASN A 419 19.07 -0.39 12.33
C ASN A 419 18.21 -0.94 13.49
N LYS A 420 17.58 -0.06 14.28
CA LYS A 420 16.67 -0.41 15.36
C LYS A 420 15.21 -0.51 14.93
N ALA A 421 14.92 -0.23 13.66
CA ALA A 421 13.57 -0.35 13.12
C ALA A 421 13.02 -1.77 13.35
N PRO A 422 11.76 -1.93 13.75
CA PRO A 422 11.18 -3.24 13.97
C PRO A 422 11.10 -4.02 12.65
N PHE A 423 11.48 -5.30 12.67
CA PHE A 423 11.45 -6.15 11.47
C PHE A 423 11.02 -7.58 11.78
N LEU A 424 10.65 -8.30 10.74
CA LEU A 424 10.32 -9.71 10.71
C LEU A 424 11.02 -10.33 9.51
N GLU A 425 11.75 -11.42 9.73
CA GLU A 425 12.31 -12.25 8.66
C GLU A 425 11.30 -13.32 8.24
N MET A 426 11.05 -13.40 6.95
CA MET A 426 10.09 -14.30 6.31
C MET A 426 10.88 -15.32 5.48
N GLU A 427 11.15 -16.48 6.07
CA GLU A 427 11.75 -17.60 5.35
C GLU A 427 10.72 -18.25 4.43
N ARG A 428 11.11 -18.61 3.20
CA ARG A 428 10.21 -19.11 2.16
C ARG A 428 9.36 -20.30 2.61
N GLY A 429 9.97 -21.32 3.23
CA GLY A 429 9.26 -22.53 3.65
C GLY A 429 8.09 -22.22 4.59
N PRO A 430 8.32 -21.69 5.80
CA PRO A 430 7.28 -21.28 6.72
C PRO A 430 6.28 -20.30 6.11
N TRP A 431 6.77 -19.32 5.37
CA TRP A 431 5.92 -18.30 4.74
C TRP A 431 4.93 -18.88 3.73
N SER A 432 5.38 -19.84 2.90
CA SER A 432 4.52 -20.51 1.92
C SER A 432 3.32 -21.22 2.59
N VAL A 433 3.59 -21.92 3.67
CA VAL A 433 2.60 -22.69 4.43
C VAL A 433 1.61 -21.77 5.15
N TRP A 434 2.10 -20.77 5.86
CA TRP A 434 1.24 -19.86 6.63
C TRP A 434 0.29 -19.04 5.78
N THR A 435 0.64 -18.82 4.53
CA THR A 435 -0.14 -18.00 3.62
C THR A 435 -0.80 -18.79 2.51
N ASP A 436 -0.71 -20.13 2.54
CA ASP A 436 -1.17 -20.98 1.44
C ASP A 436 -0.64 -20.46 0.08
N MET A 437 0.69 -20.24 0.02
CA MET A 437 1.40 -19.71 -1.15
C MET A 437 0.83 -18.40 -1.73
N THR A 438 0.06 -17.65 -0.96
CA THR A 438 -0.40 -16.30 -1.37
C THR A 438 0.67 -15.23 -1.15
N TRP A 439 1.73 -15.57 -0.42
CA TRP A 439 2.85 -14.70 -0.08
C TRP A 439 2.41 -13.40 0.60
N ALA A 440 1.34 -13.44 1.35
CA ALA A 440 0.91 -12.31 2.16
C ALA A 440 1.92 -12.04 3.28
N VAL A 441 2.06 -10.78 3.69
CA VAL A 441 2.93 -10.38 4.78
C VAL A 441 2.09 -9.90 5.94
N PRO A 442 2.22 -10.49 7.15
CA PRO A 442 1.39 -10.13 8.28
C PRO A 442 1.68 -8.70 8.76
N ARG A 443 0.66 -8.03 9.22
CA ARG A 443 0.79 -6.75 9.92
C ARG A 443 1.19 -7.04 11.36
N MET A 444 2.36 -6.55 11.75
CA MET A 444 2.89 -6.75 13.10
C MET A 444 2.70 -5.49 13.95
N PRO A 445 2.43 -5.63 15.27
CA PRO A 445 2.53 -4.53 16.21
C PRO A 445 3.98 -4.03 16.34
N ARG A 446 4.16 -2.79 16.85
CA ARG A 446 5.51 -2.25 17.10
C ARG A 446 6.11 -2.84 18.38
N ASP A 447 5.32 -3.03 19.42
CA ASP A 447 5.76 -3.61 20.68
C ASP A 447 6.16 -5.08 20.53
N ARG A 448 7.22 -5.49 21.21
CA ARG A 448 7.79 -6.84 21.11
C ARG A 448 6.88 -7.91 21.69
N TYR A 449 6.21 -7.61 22.81
CA TYR A 449 5.33 -8.60 23.46
C TYR A 449 4.08 -8.83 22.61
N ASP A 450 3.48 -7.76 22.10
CA ASP A 450 2.33 -7.85 21.19
C ASP A 450 2.69 -8.59 19.90
N ARG A 451 3.93 -8.39 19.38
CA ARG A 451 4.44 -9.14 18.22
C ARG A 451 4.52 -10.63 18.48
N ASN A 452 5.04 -11.02 19.65
CA ASN A 452 5.12 -12.42 20.03
C ASN A 452 3.72 -13.05 20.19
N ALA A 453 2.73 -12.30 20.70
CA ALA A 453 1.35 -12.75 20.77
C ALA A 453 0.75 -13.00 19.38
N VAL A 454 0.97 -12.08 18.43
CA VAL A 454 0.53 -12.25 17.04
C VAL A 454 1.21 -13.44 16.38
N LEU A 455 2.53 -13.60 16.53
CA LEU A 455 3.27 -14.74 15.96
C LEU A 455 2.80 -16.07 16.55
N LYS A 456 2.53 -16.10 17.86
CA LYS A 456 1.98 -17.28 18.53
C LYS A 456 0.60 -17.61 17.96
N ALA A 457 -0.30 -16.63 17.83
CA ALA A 457 -1.62 -16.84 17.24
C ALA A 457 -1.54 -17.35 15.79
N ILE A 458 -0.60 -16.81 14.99
CA ILE A 458 -0.37 -17.30 13.62
C ILE A 458 0.10 -18.76 13.66
N GLY A 459 1.07 -19.11 14.50
CA GLY A 459 1.58 -20.48 14.61
C GLY A 459 0.53 -21.47 15.11
N ASP A 460 -0.22 -21.12 16.15
CA ASP A 460 -1.23 -21.99 16.77
C ASP A 460 -2.46 -22.25 15.85
N LEU A 461 -2.77 -21.30 14.97
CA LEU A 461 -3.98 -21.34 14.14
C LEU A 461 -3.70 -21.68 12.65
N ALA A 462 -2.44 -21.75 12.24
CA ALA A 462 -2.08 -21.89 10.83
C ALA A 462 -2.61 -23.19 10.18
N ASP A 463 -2.65 -24.27 10.91
CA ASP A 463 -3.07 -25.61 10.48
C ASP A 463 -4.56 -25.91 10.75
N GLN A 464 -5.28 -24.96 11.37
CA GLN A 464 -6.68 -25.17 11.69
C GLN A 464 -7.58 -25.04 10.44
N PRO A 465 -8.65 -25.85 10.33
CA PRO A 465 -9.60 -25.77 9.22
C PRO A 465 -10.20 -24.37 9.09
N ARG A 466 -10.25 -23.84 7.87
CA ARG A 466 -10.84 -22.52 7.62
C ARG A 466 -12.37 -22.59 7.72
N LEU A 467 -12.98 -21.49 8.14
CA LEU A 467 -14.45 -21.39 8.25
C LEU A 467 -15.17 -21.72 6.93
N GLY A 468 -14.60 -21.31 5.80
CA GLY A 468 -15.15 -21.59 4.46
C GLY A 468 -14.76 -22.93 3.86
N GLU A 469 -13.92 -23.74 4.52
CA GLU A 469 -13.46 -25.05 4.03
C GLU A 469 -14.43 -26.17 4.41
N GLU A 470 -14.59 -27.12 3.51
CA GLU A 470 -15.29 -28.36 3.73
C GLU A 470 -14.63 -29.14 4.88
N GLY A 471 -15.43 -29.65 5.81
CA GLY A 471 -14.95 -30.37 6.99
C GLY A 471 -14.67 -29.49 8.22
N ASN A 472 -14.81 -28.17 8.14
CA ASN A 472 -14.91 -27.33 9.34
C ASN A 472 -16.18 -27.70 10.12
N TRP A 473 -16.14 -27.68 11.44
CA TRP A 473 -17.27 -28.06 12.28
C TRP A 473 -18.56 -27.23 12.07
N LEU A 474 -18.45 -26.01 11.52
CA LEU A 474 -19.55 -25.18 11.07
C LEU A 474 -19.85 -25.31 9.57
N ASN A 475 -19.09 -26.10 8.82
CA ASN A 475 -19.18 -26.21 7.37
C ASN A 475 -19.22 -27.66 6.91
N PRO A 476 -20.35 -28.37 7.11
CA PRO A 476 -20.50 -29.74 6.69
C PRO A 476 -20.41 -29.88 5.16
N THR A 477 -19.95 -31.04 4.69
CA THR A 477 -19.56 -31.32 3.29
C THR A 477 -20.63 -31.09 2.25
N ASP A 478 -21.87 -31.31 2.59
CA ASP A 478 -23.02 -31.26 1.66
C ASP A 478 -23.72 -29.88 1.62
N GLN A 479 -23.55 -29.07 2.64
CA GLN A 479 -24.20 -27.77 2.77
C GLN A 479 -23.24 -26.73 3.36
N PRO A 480 -22.34 -26.15 2.56
CA PRO A 480 -21.35 -25.19 3.05
C PRO A 480 -22.01 -23.90 3.56
N ILE A 481 -21.48 -23.37 4.64
CA ILE A 481 -21.88 -22.05 5.12
C ILE A 481 -21.55 -20.98 4.08
N ARG A 482 -22.28 -19.88 4.15
CA ARG A 482 -22.03 -18.72 3.29
C ARG A 482 -21.90 -17.47 4.14
N VAL A 483 -20.88 -16.69 3.86
CA VAL A 483 -20.77 -15.34 4.40
C VAL A 483 -21.50 -14.38 3.48
N ARG A 484 -22.42 -13.64 4.03
CA ARG A 484 -23.29 -12.68 3.31
C ARG A 484 -23.06 -11.27 3.83
N VAL A 485 -23.24 -10.30 2.95
CA VAL A 485 -23.38 -8.88 3.31
C VAL A 485 -24.85 -8.62 3.62
N GLY A 486 -25.12 -7.71 4.53
CA GLY A 486 -26.50 -7.29 4.87
C GLY A 486 -27.32 -6.89 3.64
N GLU A 487 -28.60 -7.10 3.73
CA GLU A 487 -29.56 -7.04 2.63
C GLU A 487 -29.70 -5.65 2.02
N ILE A 488 -29.43 -4.60 2.80
CA ILE A 488 -29.72 -3.21 2.45
C ILE A 488 -28.43 -2.48 2.09
N ASP A 489 -28.31 -2.05 0.84
CA ASP A 489 -27.28 -1.07 0.44
C ASP A 489 -27.73 0.34 0.86
N GLN A 490 -27.11 0.86 1.92
CA GLN A 490 -27.45 2.15 2.53
C GLN A 490 -27.35 3.33 1.55
N THR A 491 -26.55 3.23 0.49
CA THR A 491 -26.40 4.29 -0.51
C THR A 491 -27.57 4.27 -1.50
N ASN A 492 -27.97 3.08 -1.96
CA ASN A 492 -29.02 2.91 -2.96
C ASN A 492 -30.42 3.07 -2.37
N TRP A 493 -30.59 2.75 -1.08
CA TRP A 493 -31.88 2.73 -0.38
C TRP A 493 -31.98 3.81 0.72
N SER A 494 -31.18 4.87 0.60
CA SER A 494 -31.13 5.94 1.60
C SER A 494 -32.49 6.63 1.87
N GLY A 495 -33.41 6.59 0.93
CA GLY A 495 -34.76 7.15 1.07
C GLY A 495 -35.71 6.35 1.98
N ASP A 496 -35.40 5.05 2.16
CA ASP A 496 -36.22 4.14 2.99
C ASP A 496 -35.60 3.92 4.39
N ILE A 497 -34.50 4.62 4.70
CA ILE A 497 -33.79 4.55 5.98
C ILE A 497 -33.99 5.86 6.72
N SER A 498 -34.44 5.79 7.99
CA SER A 498 -34.68 6.94 8.84
C SER A 498 -34.20 6.72 10.28
N ASP A 499 -34.27 7.77 11.09
CA ASP A 499 -33.91 7.71 12.50
C ASP A 499 -35.02 7.01 13.30
N TRP A 500 -34.62 6.21 14.28
CA TRP A 500 -35.53 5.55 15.19
C TRP A 500 -36.15 6.53 16.18
N ARG A 501 -37.48 6.46 16.34
CA ARG A 501 -38.25 7.15 17.38
C ARG A 501 -39.16 6.16 18.10
N PRO A 502 -39.55 6.40 19.36
CA PRO A 502 -40.40 5.47 20.11
C PRO A 502 -41.72 5.11 19.41
N GLU A 503 -42.27 6.05 18.66
CA GLU A 503 -43.51 5.91 17.88
C GLU A 503 -43.30 5.43 16.43
N SER A 504 -42.09 5.04 16.06
CA SER A 504 -41.81 4.64 14.69
C SER A 504 -42.47 3.33 14.33
N GLU A 505 -43.15 3.31 13.20
CA GLU A 505 -43.64 2.09 12.54
C GLU A 505 -42.58 1.67 11.49
N GLY A 506 -42.18 0.39 11.49
CA GLY A 506 -41.20 -0.16 10.57
C GLY A 506 -40.32 -1.23 11.20
N THR A 507 -39.36 -1.73 10.41
CA THR A 507 -38.48 -2.80 10.83
C THR A 507 -37.17 -2.22 11.43
N PRO A 508 -36.66 -2.77 12.54
CA PRO A 508 -35.34 -2.39 13.05
C PRO A 508 -34.25 -2.60 11.98
N PHE A 509 -33.46 -1.54 11.76
CA PHE A 509 -32.37 -1.55 10.80
C PHE A 509 -31.02 -1.57 11.52
N ILE A 510 -30.33 -2.71 11.47
CA ILE A 510 -29.05 -2.89 12.13
C ILE A 510 -27.91 -2.61 11.14
N ARG A 511 -27.00 -1.71 11.52
CA ARG A 511 -25.80 -1.36 10.79
C ARG A 511 -24.54 -1.49 11.67
N GLY A 512 -23.36 -1.38 11.08
CA GLY A 512 -22.09 -1.54 11.80
C GLY A 512 -21.92 -0.68 13.05
N ALA A 513 -22.58 0.48 13.11
CA ALA A 513 -22.56 1.36 14.28
C ALA A 513 -23.27 0.78 15.52
N HIS A 514 -24.11 -0.23 15.35
CA HIS A 514 -24.82 -0.88 16.46
C HIS A 514 -24.00 -1.99 17.16
N PHE A 515 -22.83 -2.35 16.64
CA PHE A 515 -21.93 -3.34 17.26
C PHE A 515 -21.01 -2.66 18.26
N HIS A 516 -21.32 -2.82 19.53
CA HIS A 516 -20.57 -2.22 20.64
C HIS A 516 -19.66 -3.26 21.30
N LEU A 517 -18.47 -2.80 21.69
CA LEU A 517 -17.51 -3.58 22.46
C LEU A 517 -17.38 -2.93 23.84
N GLU A 518 -17.83 -3.63 24.87
CA GLU A 518 -17.74 -3.21 26.27
C GLU A 518 -17.24 -4.35 27.14
N GLY A 519 -16.23 -4.10 27.97
CA GLY A 519 -15.67 -5.14 28.86
C GLY A 519 -15.12 -6.38 28.17
N GLY A 520 -14.84 -6.32 26.86
CA GLY A 520 -14.42 -7.48 26.05
C GLY A 520 -15.56 -8.21 25.35
N GLU A 521 -16.81 -7.92 25.68
CA GLU A 521 -18.00 -8.50 25.07
C GLU A 521 -18.53 -7.63 23.94
N VAL A 522 -19.08 -8.26 22.90
CA VAL A 522 -19.72 -7.60 21.77
C VAL A 522 -21.23 -7.76 21.87
N SER A 523 -21.94 -6.65 21.84
CA SER A 523 -23.39 -6.61 21.93
C SER A 523 -24.00 -5.72 20.84
N ILE A 524 -25.30 -5.95 20.54
CA ILE A 524 -26.08 -5.07 19.68
C ILE A 524 -26.77 -4.03 20.54
N LYS A 525 -26.41 -2.75 20.33
CA LYS A 525 -27.13 -1.61 20.90
C LYS A 525 -27.99 -0.97 19.83
N HIS A 526 -29.30 -1.21 19.93
CA HIS A 526 -30.29 -0.65 19.00
C HIS A 526 -31.53 -0.24 19.80
N PRO A 527 -32.13 0.92 19.54
CA PRO A 527 -33.24 1.45 20.35
C PRO A 527 -34.52 0.59 20.34
N ALA A 528 -34.68 -0.33 19.39
CA ALA A 528 -35.76 -1.32 19.44
C ALA A 528 -35.58 -2.37 20.55
N TYR A 529 -34.33 -2.62 20.97
CA TYR A 529 -33.97 -3.68 21.93
C TYR A 529 -33.40 -3.13 23.23
N ASP A 530 -32.86 -1.90 23.21
CA ASP A 530 -32.33 -1.21 24.37
C ASP A 530 -33.05 0.12 24.57
N THR A 531 -34.00 0.12 25.49
CA THR A 531 -34.84 1.30 25.81
C THR A 531 -34.13 2.37 26.62
N HIS A 532 -32.91 2.09 27.10
CA HIS A 532 -32.12 3.04 27.88
C HIS A 532 -31.21 3.94 27.04
N LEU A 533 -31.20 3.76 25.72
CA LEU A 533 -30.42 4.61 24.83
C LEU A 533 -30.94 6.05 24.82
N GLU A 534 -30.03 6.99 25.06
CA GLU A 534 -30.32 8.41 25.13
C GLU A 534 -30.82 8.99 23.80
N ASP A 535 -31.65 10.05 23.86
CA ASP A 535 -32.06 10.77 22.67
C ASP A 535 -30.84 11.43 21.98
N GLY A 536 -30.79 11.30 20.65
CA GLY A 536 -29.69 11.85 19.83
C GLY A 536 -28.41 11.02 19.81
N CYS A 537 -28.37 9.82 20.44
CA CYS A 537 -27.25 8.91 20.31
C CYS A 537 -27.14 8.37 18.86
N ILE A 538 -25.91 7.95 18.47
CA ILE A 538 -25.61 7.49 17.11
C ILE A 538 -26.40 6.23 16.72
N GLU A 539 -26.80 5.43 17.69
CA GLU A 539 -27.56 4.19 17.54
C GLU A 539 -29.00 4.46 17.07
N ARG A 540 -29.57 5.62 17.36
CA ARG A 540 -30.89 6.03 16.87
C ARG A 540 -30.85 6.56 15.44
N SER A 541 -29.70 7.01 14.97
CA SER A 541 -29.55 7.55 13.62
C SER A 541 -29.56 6.44 12.58
N GLN A 542 -30.38 6.57 11.53
CA GLN A 542 -30.49 5.58 10.47
C GLN A 542 -30.73 4.16 11.02
N ALA A 543 -31.65 4.00 11.94
CA ALA A 543 -31.93 2.75 12.65
C ALA A 543 -33.32 2.15 12.34
N LEU A 544 -34.07 2.76 11.44
CA LEU A 544 -35.39 2.32 11.01
C LEU A 544 -35.41 2.06 9.49
N TRP A 545 -36.01 0.93 9.11
CA TRP A 545 -36.26 0.54 7.72
C TRP A 545 -37.74 0.57 7.43
N SER A 546 -38.13 1.27 6.37
CA SER A 546 -39.53 1.38 5.89
C SER A 546 -39.74 0.90 4.46
N GLY A 547 -38.73 0.24 3.87
CA GLY A 547 -38.81 -0.32 2.53
C GLY A 547 -39.47 -1.69 2.46
N ARG A 548 -39.39 -2.36 1.30
CA ARG A 548 -40.11 -3.59 0.99
C ARG A 548 -39.41 -4.88 1.39
N ILE A 549 -38.15 -4.83 1.84
CA ILE A 549 -37.39 -6.04 2.22
C ILE A 549 -37.82 -6.42 3.64
N GLU A 550 -38.33 -7.64 3.77
CA GLU A 550 -38.79 -8.20 5.04
C GLU A 550 -37.63 -8.77 5.86
N PRO A 551 -37.72 -8.79 7.20
CA PRO A 551 -36.74 -9.43 8.06
C PRO A 551 -36.61 -10.92 7.79
N ALA A 552 -35.43 -11.49 8.13
CA ALA A 552 -35.13 -12.88 7.82
C ALA A 552 -35.97 -13.92 8.60
N GLY A 553 -36.66 -13.53 9.67
CA GLY A 553 -37.47 -14.42 10.52
C GLY A 553 -36.66 -15.41 11.38
N VAL A 554 -35.32 -15.32 11.36
CA VAL A 554 -34.40 -16.17 12.14
C VAL A 554 -33.28 -15.32 12.72
N SER A 555 -32.82 -15.69 13.93
CA SER A 555 -31.61 -15.09 14.52
C SER A 555 -30.36 -15.44 13.70
N ARG A 556 -29.40 -14.56 13.64
CA ARG A 556 -28.18 -14.72 12.83
C ARG A 556 -26.93 -14.29 13.60
N VAL A 557 -25.82 -15.00 13.39
CA VAL A 557 -24.50 -14.54 13.84
C VAL A 557 -23.97 -13.54 12.81
N ALA A 558 -23.74 -12.30 13.25
CA ALA A 558 -23.35 -11.20 12.38
C ALA A 558 -22.16 -10.43 12.96
N CYS A 559 -21.41 -9.76 12.10
CA CYS A 559 -20.28 -8.91 12.51
C CYS A 559 -20.25 -7.57 11.80
N GLN A 560 -19.60 -6.61 12.43
CA GLN A 560 -19.33 -5.30 11.85
C GLN A 560 -18.39 -5.45 10.63
N ALA A 561 -18.83 -4.96 9.45
CA ALA A 561 -18.07 -5.09 8.21
C ALA A 561 -16.97 -4.01 8.03
N ILE A 562 -17.02 -2.90 8.77
CA ILE A 562 -16.04 -1.81 8.67
C ILE A 562 -15.50 -1.51 10.07
N VAL A 563 -14.26 -1.91 10.32
CA VAL A 563 -13.58 -1.72 11.61
C VAL A 563 -12.17 -1.20 11.38
N ASN A 564 -11.78 -0.16 12.11
CA ASN A 564 -10.42 0.37 12.02
C ASN A 564 -9.41 -0.70 12.52
N THR A 565 -8.50 -1.10 11.64
CA THR A 565 -7.47 -2.12 11.93
C THR A 565 -6.45 -1.70 13.00
N GLN A 566 -6.37 -0.40 13.30
CA GLN A 566 -5.40 0.18 14.21
C GLN A 566 -5.95 0.33 15.65
N LYS A 567 -7.27 0.28 15.82
CA LYS A 567 -7.91 0.59 17.12
C LYS A 567 -8.77 -0.56 17.60
N GLY A 568 -8.36 -1.17 18.69
CA GLY A 568 -9.14 -2.17 19.41
C GLY A 568 -9.36 -3.48 18.64
N ARG A 569 -10.43 -4.18 19.00
CA ARG A 569 -10.82 -5.47 18.39
C ARG A 569 -11.36 -5.28 16.98
N ARG A 570 -10.86 -6.06 16.03
CA ARG A 570 -11.32 -6.06 14.63
C ARG A 570 -12.56 -6.94 14.43
N LEU A 571 -12.55 -8.15 15.00
CA LEU A 571 -13.69 -9.06 14.92
C LEU A 571 -14.70 -8.71 16.02
N ARG A 572 -15.90 -8.31 15.61
CA ARG A 572 -17.01 -7.95 16.51
C ARG A 572 -18.24 -8.70 16.08
N TRP A 573 -18.41 -9.91 16.62
CA TRP A 573 -19.52 -10.79 16.33
C TRP A 573 -20.59 -10.69 17.42
N ALA A 574 -21.86 -10.66 17.01
CA ALA A 574 -22.99 -10.71 17.90
C ALA A 574 -24.14 -11.49 17.24
N VAL A 575 -25.06 -11.99 18.05
CA VAL A 575 -26.32 -12.54 17.55
C VAL A 575 -27.28 -11.38 17.32
N VAL A 576 -27.85 -11.31 16.12
CA VAL A 576 -28.86 -10.33 15.76
C VAL A 576 -30.25 -10.98 15.76
N PRO A 577 -31.29 -10.26 16.24
CA PRO A 577 -32.64 -10.79 16.33
C PRO A 577 -33.28 -11.13 14.97
N PRO A 578 -34.35 -11.96 14.95
CA PRO A 578 -35.01 -12.38 13.71
C PRO A 578 -35.82 -11.27 13.04
N ASP A 579 -36.28 -10.29 13.80
CA ASP A 579 -37.22 -9.23 13.38
C ASP A 579 -36.51 -7.99 12.78
N CYS A 580 -35.22 -8.09 12.41
CA CYS A 580 -34.46 -6.99 11.85
C CYS A 580 -33.95 -7.22 10.44
N VAL A 581 -33.61 -6.13 9.74
CA VAL A 581 -32.85 -6.15 8.47
C VAL A 581 -31.46 -5.56 8.69
N LEU A 582 -30.48 -6.03 7.88
CA LEU A 582 -29.08 -5.68 8.02
C LEU A 582 -28.61 -4.76 6.88
N GLY A 583 -27.87 -3.73 7.23
CA GLY A 583 -27.20 -2.86 6.27
C GLY A 583 -25.91 -3.48 5.71
N ASN A 584 -25.45 -2.99 4.57
CA ASN A 584 -24.19 -3.43 3.92
C ASN A 584 -22.91 -3.11 4.70
N SER A 585 -23.02 -2.49 5.87
CA SER A 585 -21.94 -2.34 6.87
C SER A 585 -21.90 -3.49 7.89
N VAL A 586 -22.66 -4.57 7.68
CA VAL A 586 -22.74 -5.79 8.49
C VAL A 586 -22.55 -6.99 7.59
N ASN A 587 -21.73 -7.95 8.02
CA ASN A 587 -21.66 -9.29 7.42
C ASN A 587 -22.33 -10.30 8.35
N PHE A 588 -22.89 -11.38 7.81
CA PHE A 588 -23.49 -12.43 8.62
C PHE A 588 -23.24 -13.82 8.05
N LEU A 589 -23.30 -14.82 8.92
CA LEU A 589 -23.21 -16.23 8.53
C LEU A 589 -24.60 -16.76 8.18
N GLN A 590 -24.73 -17.31 7.00
CA GLN A 590 -25.88 -18.13 6.61
C GLN A 590 -25.53 -19.59 6.91
N LEU A 591 -25.93 -20.08 8.08
CA LEU A 591 -25.69 -21.44 8.52
C LEU A 591 -26.75 -22.40 7.89
N PRO A 592 -26.33 -23.62 7.51
CA PRO A 592 -27.25 -24.68 7.11
C PRO A 592 -28.17 -25.11 8.24
N GLU A 593 -29.39 -25.59 7.92
CA GLU A 593 -30.37 -26.07 8.89
C GLU A 593 -29.79 -27.18 9.78
N ALA A 594 -29.10 -28.14 9.20
CA ALA A 594 -28.42 -29.21 9.96
C ALA A 594 -27.43 -28.71 11.00
N VAL A 595 -26.76 -27.58 10.75
CA VAL A 595 -25.85 -26.95 11.74
C VAL A 595 -26.66 -26.30 12.86
N LEU A 596 -27.77 -25.64 12.52
CA LEU A 596 -28.66 -25.02 13.51
C LEU A 596 -29.30 -26.07 14.42
N ASP A 597 -29.70 -27.21 13.86
CA ASP A 597 -30.27 -28.34 14.62
C ASP A 597 -29.23 -28.92 15.59
N ASN A 598 -28.00 -29.17 15.12
CA ASN A 598 -26.91 -29.65 15.97
C ASN A 598 -26.60 -28.67 17.10
N LEU A 599 -26.52 -27.36 16.80
CA LEU A 599 -26.28 -26.34 17.82
C LEU A 599 -27.43 -26.30 18.85
N ALA A 600 -28.67 -26.46 18.42
CA ALA A 600 -29.81 -26.51 19.34
C ALA A 600 -29.79 -27.76 20.24
N GLU A 601 -29.39 -28.93 19.69
CA GLU A 601 -29.25 -30.17 20.45
C GLU A 601 -28.15 -30.06 21.51
N GLU A 602 -27.02 -29.47 21.16
CA GLU A 602 -25.86 -29.36 22.06
C GLU A 602 -26.00 -28.26 23.12
N HIS A 603 -26.64 -27.13 22.77
CA HIS A 603 -26.68 -25.94 23.63
C HIS A 603 -28.09 -25.66 24.21
N GLY A 604 -29.11 -26.48 23.88
CA GLY A 604 -30.46 -26.35 24.40
C GLY A 604 -31.42 -25.49 23.56
N SER A 605 -30.89 -24.55 22.77
CA SER A 605 -31.67 -23.77 21.79
C SER A 605 -30.78 -23.27 20.66
N VAL A 606 -31.40 -22.90 19.52
CA VAL A 606 -30.68 -22.27 18.40
C VAL A 606 -30.01 -21.00 18.85
N ASP A 607 -30.65 -20.13 19.61
CA ASP A 607 -30.13 -18.85 20.04
C ASP A 607 -28.90 -19.02 20.97
N GLU A 608 -28.91 -19.96 21.90
CA GLU A 608 -27.75 -20.28 22.74
C GLU A 608 -26.60 -20.86 21.91
N GLY A 609 -26.89 -21.72 20.94
CA GLY A 609 -25.91 -22.22 19.99
C GLY A 609 -25.29 -21.10 19.15
N LEU A 610 -26.09 -20.13 18.68
CA LEU A 610 -25.58 -18.96 17.96
C LEU A 610 -24.72 -18.04 18.83
N LEU A 611 -25.06 -17.87 20.11
CA LEU A 611 -24.24 -17.15 21.09
C LEU A 611 -22.88 -17.84 21.29
N PHE A 612 -22.89 -19.19 21.39
CA PHE A 612 -21.67 -19.97 21.46
C PHE A 612 -20.77 -19.75 20.23
N VAL A 613 -21.35 -19.82 19.03
CA VAL A 613 -20.62 -19.54 17.77
C VAL A 613 -20.03 -18.11 17.77
N ALA A 614 -20.81 -17.12 18.18
CA ALA A 614 -20.35 -15.74 18.26
C ALA A 614 -19.20 -15.57 19.25
N ALA A 615 -19.23 -16.28 20.39
CA ALA A 615 -18.18 -16.29 21.38
C ALA A 615 -16.87 -16.90 20.82
N GLN A 616 -16.95 -18.03 20.10
CA GLN A 616 -15.79 -18.64 19.44
C GLN A 616 -15.16 -17.69 18.40
N LEU A 617 -15.99 -17.04 17.59
CA LEU A 617 -15.55 -16.07 16.56
C LEU A 617 -14.99 -14.77 17.17
N ASN A 618 -15.32 -14.47 18.42
CA ASN A 618 -14.79 -13.37 19.20
C ASN A 618 -13.52 -13.74 20.00
N SER A 619 -12.94 -14.92 19.82
CA SER A 619 -11.72 -15.30 20.55
C SER A 619 -10.56 -14.33 20.21
N GLU A 620 -9.67 -14.10 21.18
CA GLU A 620 -8.53 -13.20 21.00
C GLU A 620 -7.57 -13.69 19.92
N GLY A 621 -7.34 -14.99 19.83
CA GLY A 621 -6.49 -15.59 18.80
C GLY A 621 -6.99 -15.30 17.39
N LEU A 622 -8.32 -15.42 17.13
CA LEU A 622 -8.91 -15.09 15.85
C LEU A 622 -8.85 -13.59 15.54
N ASP A 623 -9.00 -12.74 16.56
CA ASP A 623 -8.87 -11.30 16.38
C ASP A 623 -7.42 -10.92 16.02
N LEU A 624 -6.43 -11.46 16.70
CA LEU A 624 -5.00 -11.28 16.38
C LEU A 624 -4.69 -11.77 14.96
N TRP A 625 -5.18 -12.96 14.60
CA TRP A 625 -5.08 -13.49 13.24
C TRP A 625 -5.70 -12.53 12.22
N SER A 626 -6.96 -12.13 12.41
CA SER A 626 -7.66 -11.23 11.50
C SER A 626 -6.94 -9.88 11.32
N ARG A 627 -6.37 -9.32 12.40
CA ARG A 627 -5.59 -8.07 12.33
C ARG A 627 -4.27 -8.24 11.58
N ALA A 628 -3.59 -9.37 11.77
CA ALA A 628 -2.34 -9.67 11.08
C ALA A 628 -2.51 -9.70 9.56
N TRP A 629 -3.60 -10.27 9.06
CA TRP A 629 -3.84 -10.44 7.62
C TRP A 629 -4.76 -9.39 7.01
N ALA A 630 -5.22 -8.40 7.78
CA ALA A 630 -6.12 -7.34 7.29
C ALA A 630 -5.47 -6.47 6.21
N ALA A 631 -6.09 -6.42 5.04
CA ALA A 631 -5.65 -5.57 3.94
C ALA A 631 -6.07 -4.10 4.14
N ASN A 632 -7.26 -3.88 4.73
CA ASN A 632 -7.85 -2.57 4.95
C ASN A 632 -8.86 -2.61 6.12
N ASN A 633 -9.64 -1.55 6.31
CA ASN A 633 -10.64 -1.47 7.37
C ASN A 633 -11.91 -2.31 7.11
N ASN A 634 -12.09 -2.87 5.92
CA ASN A 634 -13.22 -3.73 5.64
C ASN A 634 -12.92 -5.17 6.10
N VAL A 635 -13.84 -5.78 6.80
CA VAL A 635 -13.85 -7.22 7.08
C VAL A 635 -14.59 -7.88 5.92
N ASN A 636 -13.84 -8.33 4.91
CA ASN A 636 -14.43 -8.86 3.69
C ASN A 636 -14.90 -10.32 3.87
N ASN A 637 -15.89 -10.77 3.09
CA ASN A 637 -16.40 -12.13 3.17
C ASN A 637 -15.30 -13.19 3.03
N TYR A 638 -14.36 -13.01 2.08
CA TYR A 638 -13.25 -13.94 1.89
C TYR A 638 -12.27 -13.96 3.07
N GLU A 639 -12.14 -12.86 3.83
CA GLU A 639 -11.34 -12.83 5.06
C GLU A 639 -12.03 -13.63 6.16
N ILE A 640 -13.36 -13.53 6.29
CA ILE A 640 -14.16 -14.32 7.22
C ILE A 640 -14.09 -15.81 6.85
N GLU A 641 -14.30 -16.16 5.58
CA GLU A 641 -14.21 -17.54 5.08
C GLU A 641 -12.80 -18.15 5.32
N SER A 642 -11.76 -17.33 5.33
CA SER A 642 -10.37 -17.77 5.60
C SER A 642 -9.98 -17.77 7.07
N LEU A 643 -10.88 -17.45 8.01
CA LEU A 643 -10.58 -17.53 9.44
C LEU A 643 -10.33 -18.99 9.84
N PRO A 644 -9.20 -19.30 10.50
CA PRO A 644 -8.92 -20.61 11.06
C PRO A 644 -9.79 -20.83 12.29
N LEU A 645 -10.80 -21.68 12.18
CA LEU A 645 -11.73 -21.93 13.29
C LEU A 645 -11.56 -23.36 13.82
N PRO A 646 -10.76 -23.55 14.90
CA PRO A 646 -10.58 -24.85 15.51
C PRO A 646 -11.90 -25.38 16.04
N SER A 647 -12.05 -26.71 16.01
CA SER A 647 -13.22 -27.35 16.61
C SER A 647 -13.19 -27.19 18.13
N PRO A 648 -14.27 -26.67 18.76
CA PRO A 648 -14.36 -26.54 20.20
C PRO A 648 -14.48 -27.90 20.92
N TYR A 649 -14.71 -28.97 20.17
CA TYR A 649 -14.97 -30.33 20.67
C TYR A 649 -13.72 -31.22 20.72
N THR A 650 -12.54 -30.72 20.36
CA THR A 650 -11.28 -31.47 20.45
C THR A 650 -10.65 -31.32 21.83
N GLU A 651 -10.00 -32.39 22.34
CA GLU A 651 -9.40 -32.46 23.71
C GLU A 651 -8.43 -31.27 24.02
N GLY A 652 -7.84 -30.63 23.02
CA GLY A 652 -6.98 -29.45 23.20
C GLY A 652 -7.73 -28.12 23.32
N ALA A 653 -8.96 -28.02 22.82
CA ALA A 653 -9.72 -26.77 22.79
C ALA A 653 -10.19 -26.32 24.18
N LEU A 654 -10.55 -27.27 25.05
CA LEU A 654 -10.96 -26.97 26.43
C LEU A 654 -9.80 -26.35 27.22
N ASN A 655 -8.55 -26.80 27.01
CA ASN A 655 -7.36 -26.25 27.65
C ASN A 655 -7.00 -24.85 27.14
N TYR A 656 -7.38 -24.51 25.93
CA TYR A 656 -7.16 -23.18 25.34
C TYR A 656 -8.20 -22.17 25.84
N ALA A 657 -9.47 -22.57 25.90
CA ALA A 657 -10.56 -21.73 26.43
C ALA A 657 -10.45 -21.47 27.94
N LEU A 658 -9.87 -22.43 28.72
CA LEU A 658 -9.65 -22.28 30.16
C LEU A 658 -8.40 -21.46 30.51
N ARG A 659 -7.56 -21.11 29.55
CA ARG A 659 -6.35 -20.28 29.73
C ARG A 659 -6.54 -18.82 29.33
N GLN A 660 -7.67 -18.47 28.80
CA GLN A 660 -8.14 -17.10 28.56
C GLN A 660 -9.09 -16.67 29.67
#